data_bbc74e6ae8f716faccc31b904d476675
#
_entry.id   bbc74e6ae8f716faccc31b904d476675
#
_cell.length_a   1.000
_cell.length_b   1.000
_cell.length_c   1.000
_cell.angle_alpha   90.00
_cell.angle_beta   90.00
_cell.angle_gamma   90.00
#
_symmetry.space_group_name_H-M   'P 1'
#
loop_
_entity.id
_entity.type
_entity.pdbx_description
1 polymer ?
#
loop_
_entity_poly.entity_id
_entity_poly.type
_entity_poly.pdbx_seq_one_letter_code
_entity_poly.pdbx_strand_id
1 'polypeptide(L)'
;MKYLSLLFLSFYVSFATAQNLTIVRDVNAVRAQFGAEKLSEIAAKKGYKVVFADKAPKKSKDKVIIIGEKGSDFWKQNTKNVKLDDSKLTKKEGFQISSEKNIIFIEGVDASGALYGTLELADRIKEEGKIPSEINIQDSPEMVLRGTCIGMQKTTYLEGRGVYEYPYTPKSFPWFYDKALWIKYLDMMVENRMNSLYLWNGHPFASLVKLKDYPFAVEVSDEDFKKNEEVFKFLTEEANKRGIWVIQMFYNIILSKPFADHYNLKTQERERVITPLIADYTQKSITAFIEKYPNVGLLVCLGEAMNTVEDDVNWFTKTIIPGVKDGMKALGKTQEPPIILRSHDTDAPAVMAKALPLYKNLYTMSKYTGESLTTYTPGGPWGETHKQLSSLGSIHIENVHILANLEPFRYGSPDFIQKTVKAMHNIHGANALHLYPQASYWDWPYSADKTKTGERLLEMDRDWIWYKAWARYAWDSKRDRNQEINYWDNQFVKQYGVDAEAGKNILEAYEQIGEIAPKTLRKFGITEGNRQTLLLGMFESQLVNPAKWRVYPGFHESCGPPGELLQEYAKKEWNHEAHSGETPPQLISEIVQHGKIAVAAIEKAAPAVTNDKDEFNRLKNDVYCYNAFANCFSEKVKAAMLVLRYSYSNDIADLDKAVPHLEKSLEYYEELVKLTKDSYLYANSMQTAQRRIPIGGDDGFNKTWTELLPHYERELANFKRNISLLKDAKNGKITQKAVAPWKIANVTMLTPKAATYAVKEGTKVYGTDISELVKVAPELKNLKGISFVEDQQNTEGTTLKFKNDKEVKLVVGYFNSDQKRFLLPPSLETNAAGNEMGEAEVILANAMNLKELPRVNIHTYSFKAGENQLTLGKGRVLILGFIDGNQKIETRDVGYIGKDEKEAVDWLFY
;
A
#
# COMPACT_ATOMS: atom_id res chain seq x y z
N MET A 1 -14.33 73.67 42.48
CA MET A 1 -14.76 73.59 41.07
C MET A 1 -13.91 72.57 40.34
N LYS A 2 -14.45 71.40 40.14
CA LYS A 2 -13.77 70.33 39.40
C LYS A 2 -14.60 70.07 38.14
N TYR A 3 -13.99 70.28 36.96
CA TYR A 3 -14.62 70.03 35.70
C TYR A 3 -14.44 68.52 35.41
N LEU A 4 -15.58 67.85 35.21
CA LEU A 4 -15.64 66.46 34.76
C LEU A 4 -15.90 66.51 33.25
N SER A 5 -14.87 66.19 32.44
CA SER A 5 -15.02 66.07 31.02
C SER A 5 -15.50 64.61 30.66
N LEU A 6 -16.77 64.53 30.26
CA LEU A 6 -17.31 63.29 29.70
C LEU A 6 -16.81 63.12 28.24
N LEU A 7 -15.98 62.12 28.00
CA LEU A 7 -15.59 61.65 26.65
C LEU A 7 -16.72 60.71 26.15
N PHE A 8 -17.51 61.15 25.19
CA PHE A 8 -18.42 60.32 24.44
C PHE A 8 -17.60 59.52 23.41
N LEU A 9 -17.39 58.20 23.64
CA LEU A 9 -16.89 57.28 22.68
C LEU A 9 -18.09 56.82 21.79
N SER A 10 -18.23 57.43 20.63
CA SER A 10 -19.22 57.00 19.64
C SER A 10 -18.73 55.72 18.99
N PHE A 11 -19.28 54.58 19.38
CA PHE A 11 -19.15 53.31 18.63
C PHE A 11 -19.89 53.46 17.31
N TYR A 12 -19.15 53.73 16.23
CA TYR A 12 -19.68 53.53 14.87
C TYR A 12 -19.82 52.02 14.65
N VAL A 13 -21.00 51.48 14.91
CA VAL A 13 -21.39 50.16 14.41
C VAL A 13 -21.66 50.34 12.89
N SER A 14 -20.67 50.10 12.08
CA SER A 14 -20.85 49.96 10.65
C SER A 14 -21.74 48.75 10.43
N PHE A 15 -23.03 48.98 10.21
CA PHE A 15 -23.89 47.95 9.58
C PHE A 15 -23.36 47.69 8.17
N ALA A 16 -22.53 46.71 8.00
CA ALA A 16 -22.19 46.19 6.68
C ALA A 16 -23.50 45.68 6.06
N THR A 17 -24.07 46.45 5.14
CA THR A 17 -25.23 46.01 4.36
C THR A 17 -24.79 44.75 3.58
N ALA A 18 -25.46 43.64 3.82
CA ALA A 18 -25.18 42.39 3.13
C ALA A 18 -25.25 42.65 1.62
N GLN A 19 -24.16 42.39 0.91
CA GLN A 19 -24.14 42.52 -0.55
C GLN A 19 -24.94 41.39 -1.17
N ASN A 20 -25.83 41.68 -2.09
CA ASN A 20 -26.58 40.63 -2.80
C ASN A 20 -25.72 39.98 -3.84
N LEU A 21 -25.88 38.64 -3.99
CA LEU A 21 -25.25 37.81 -4.99
C LEU A 21 -26.29 36.94 -5.65
N THR A 22 -26.38 37.00 -6.97
CA THR A 22 -27.21 36.07 -7.76
C THR A 22 -26.33 35.01 -8.42
N ILE A 23 -26.59 33.72 -8.14
CA ILE A 23 -25.93 32.59 -8.80
C ILE A 23 -26.93 32.00 -9.79
N VAL A 24 -26.57 32.07 -11.07
CA VAL A 24 -27.38 31.59 -12.20
C VAL A 24 -26.84 30.24 -12.63
N ARG A 25 -27.66 29.19 -12.56
CA ARG A 25 -27.26 27.81 -12.85
C ARG A 25 -28.39 27.01 -13.48
N ASP A 26 -28.02 25.97 -14.25
CA ASP A 26 -29.01 25.02 -14.76
C ASP A 26 -29.49 24.11 -13.59
N VAL A 27 -30.79 24.10 -13.38
CA VAL A 27 -31.41 23.29 -12.30
C VAL A 27 -31.37 21.78 -12.60
N ASN A 28 -31.10 21.36 -13.83
CA ASN A 28 -31.00 19.97 -14.24
C ASN A 28 -29.53 19.48 -14.23
N ALA A 29 -28.55 20.38 -14.12
CA ALA A 29 -27.14 20.04 -14.11
C ALA A 29 -26.64 19.77 -12.68
N VAL A 30 -26.66 18.50 -12.24
CA VAL A 30 -26.40 18.11 -10.83
C VAL A 30 -25.04 18.58 -10.33
N ARG A 31 -23.99 18.59 -11.18
CA ARG A 31 -22.64 19.06 -10.80
C ARG A 31 -22.57 20.57 -10.65
N ALA A 32 -23.23 21.31 -11.54
CA ALA A 32 -23.34 22.76 -11.44
C ALA A 32 -24.14 23.19 -10.21
N GLN A 33 -25.19 22.44 -9.85
CA GLN A 33 -25.92 22.66 -8.61
C GLN A 33 -25.04 22.47 -7.39
N PHE A 34 -24.35 21.34 -7.29
CA PHE A 34 -23.44 21.06 -6.18
C PHE A 34 -22.36 22.15 -6.05
N GLY A 35 -21.72 22.55 -7.15
CA GLY A 35 -20.74 23.63 -7.14
C GLY A 35 -21.33 24.96 -6.69
N ALA A 36 -22.54 25.31 -7.19
CA ALA A 36 -23.25 26.54 -6.80
C ALA A 36 -23.64 26.56 -5.32
N GLU A 37 -24.03 25.41 -4.76
CA GLU A 37 -24.34 25.28 -3.33
C GLU A 37 -23.07 25.50 -2.49
N LYS A 38 -21.93 24.88 -2.82
CA LYS A 38 -20.65 25.11 -2.15
C LYS A 38 -20.18 26.57 -2.25
N LEU A 39 -20.30 27.17 -3.42
CA LEU A 39 -19.99 28.59 -3.61
C LEU A 39 -20.89 29.48 -2.77
N SER A 40 -22.19 29.17 -2.70
CA SER A 40 -23.17 29.89 -1.88
C SER A 40 -22.82 29.82 -0.40
N GLU A 41 -22.45 28.64 0.13
CA GLU A 41 -22.05 28.48 1.52
C GLU A 41 -20.84 29.34 1.88
N ILE A 42 -19.84 29.41 1.01
CA ILE A 42 -18.64 30.22 1.21
C ILE A 42 -18.95 31.70 1.11
N ALA A 43 -19.72 32.13 0.09
CA ALA A 43 -20.12 33.50 -0.08
C ALA A 43 -20.97 33.99 1.12
N ALA A 44 -21.89 33.18 1.59
CA ALA A 44 -22.70 33.50 2.77
C ALA A 44 -21.85 33.73 4.03
N LYS A 45 -20.84 32.89 4.28
CA LYS A 45 -19.87 33.07 5.38
C LYS A 45 -19.06 34.36 5.26
N LYS A 46 -18.97 34.93 4.05
CA LYS A 46 -18.31 36.23 3.78
C LYS A 46 -19.28 37.42 3.73
N GLY A 47 -20.54 37.23 4.17
CA GLY A 47 -21.54 38.27 4.30
C GLY A 47 -22.38 38.57 3.07
N TYR A 48 -22.34 37.72 2.05
CA TYR A 48 -23.21 37.87 0.89
C TYR A 48 -24.58 37.23 1.13
N LYS A 49 -25.65 37.92 0.65
CA LYS A 49 -27.00 37.36 0.59
C LYS A 49 -27.16 36.70 -0.77
N VAL A 50 -27.16 35.38 -0.80
CA VAL A 50 -27.18 34.60 -2.04
C VAL A 50 -28.60 34.25 -2.49
N VAL A 51 -28.88 34.42 -3.78
CA VAL A 51 -30.12 34.02 -4.44
C VAL A 51 -29.76 33.17 -5.67
N PHE A 52 -30.45 32.06 -5.84
CA PHE A 52 -30.31 31.20 -7.03
C PHE A 52 -31.32 31.59 -8.10
N ALA A 53 -30.88 31.54 -9.37
CA ALA A 53 -31.73 31.80 -10.54
C ALA A 53 -31.39 30.79 -11.65
N ASP A 54 -32.34 30.60 -12.57
CA ASP A 54 -32.18 29.82 -13.82
C ASP A 54 -31.91 30.73 -15.05
N LYS A 55 -32.13 32.04 -14.92
CA LYS A 55 -31.90 33.04 -15.95
C LYS A 55 -31.12 34.23 -15.41
N ALA A 56 -30.17 34.69 -16.23
CA ALA A 56 -29.43 35.90 -15.91
C ALA A 56 -30.35 37.12 -15.89
N PRO A 57 -30.27 38.02 -14.89
CA PRO A 57 -31.05 39.24 -14.86
C PRO A 57 -30.63 40.20 -15.98
N LYS A 58 -31.59 40.80 -16.68
CA LYS A 58 -31.32 41.74 -17.80
C LYS A 58 -30.48 42.96 -17.38
N LYS A 59 -30.63 43.40 -16.15
CA LYS A 59 -29.83 44.45 -15.48
C LYS A 59 -29.73 44.11 -14.01
N SER A 60 -28.54 44.17 -13.45
CA SER A 60 -28.33 44.02 -12.01
C SER A 60 -27.27 44.99 -11.54
N LYS A 61 -27.52 45.62 -10.38
CA LYS A 61 -26.50 46.38 -9.65
C LYS A 61 -25.68 45.46 -8.73
N ASP A 62 -26.25 44.29 -8.42
CA ASP A 62 -25.66 43.30 -7.58
C ASP A 62 -24.70 42.42 -8.39
N LYS A 63 -23.79 41.71 -7.70
CA LYS A 63 -22.91 40.70 -8.32
C LYS A 63 -23.75 39.53 -8.85
N VAL A 64 -23.39 39.06 -10.05
CA VAL A 64 -24.01 37.89 -10.70
C VAL A 64 -22.92 36.92 -11.09
N ILE A 65 -23.13 35.64 -10.80
CA ILE A 65 -22.23 34.56 -11.23
C ILE A 65 -23.07 33.62 -12.11
N ILE A 66 -22.60 33.35 -13.33
CA ILE A 66 -23.26 32.45 -14.28
C ILE A 66 -22.39 31.22 -14.44
N ILE A 67 -22.94 30.04 -14.16
CA ILE A 67 -22.22 28.75 -14.20
C ILE A 67 -22.83 27.87 -15.29
N GLY A 68 -22.02 27.38 -16.22
CA GLY A 68 -22.55 26.50 -17.29
C GLY A 68 -21.47 25.75 -18.07
N GLU A 69 -21.95 24.84 -18.90
CA GLU A 69 -21.13 24.07 -19.84
C GLU A 69 -21.05 24.78 -21.19
N LYS A 70 -19.87 24.77 -21.78
CA LYS A 70 -19.60 25.27 -23.12
C LYS A 70 -20.59 24.66 -24.13
N GLY A 71 -21.27 25.54 -24.87
CA GLY A 71 -22.17 25.13 -25.94
C GLY A 71 -23.54 24.57 -25.53
N SER A 72 -23.82 24.42 -24.21
CA SER A 72 -25.16 24.03 -23.74
C SER A 72 -26.20 25.10 -24.03
N ASP A 73 -27.47 24.70 -24.17
CA ASP A 73 -28.55 25.64 -24.40
C ASP A 73 -28.71 26.65 -23.27
N PHE A 74 -28.54 26.20 -22.06
CA PHE A 74 -28.52 27.06 -20.88
C PHE A 74 -27.43 28.13 -20.96
N TRP A 75 -26.20 27.75 -21.31
CA TRP A 75 -25.08 28.67 -21.49
C TRP A 75 -25.36 29.70 -22.58
N LYS A 76 -25.74 29.25 -23.77
CA LYS A 76 -26.08 30.13 -24.90
C LYS A 76 -27.17 31.13 -24.55
N GLN A 77 -28.19 30.70 -23.80
CA GLN A 77 -29.31 31.62 -23.45
C GLN A 77 -28.85 32.70 -22.47
N ASN A 78 -27.95 32.39 -21.54
CA ASN A 78 -27.52 33.31 -20.49
C ASN A 78 -26.30 34.16 -20.88
N THR A 79 -25.61 33.85 -22.00
CA THR A 79 -24.40 34.55 -22.44
C THR A 79 -24.55 35.21 -23.84
N LYS A 80 -25.75 35.32 -24.40
CA LYS A 80 -26.02 35.78 -25.78
C LYS A 80 -25.34 37.07 -26.21
N ASN A 81 -25.05 37.99 -25.28
CA ASN A 81 -24.53 39.33 -25.56
C ASN A 81 -23.08 39.51 -25.09
N VAL A 82 -22.38 38.41 -24.76
CA VAL A 82 -21.01 38.43 -24.27
C VAL A 82 -20.11 37.66 -25.22
N LYS A 83 -19.00 38.28 -25.60
CA LYS A 83 -17.93 37.57 -26.35
C LYS A 83 -16.92 37.03 -25.35
N LEU A 84 -16.99 35.73 -25.09
CA LEU A 84 -16.01 35.01 -24.33
C LEU A 84 -14.96 34.44 -25.31
N ASP A 85 -13.68 34.62 -25.00
CA ASP A 85 -12.64 33.93 -25.74
C ASP A 85 -12.42 32.54 -25.10
N ASP A 86 -13.08 31.54 -25.67
CA ASP A 86 -13.04 30.14 -25.25
C ASP A 86 -12.21 29.27 -26.19
N SER A 87 -11.47 29.89 -27.12
CA SER A 87 -10.72 29.19 -28.18
C SER A 87 -9.71 28.16 -27.63
N LYS A 88 -9.15 28.41 -26.47
CA LYS A 88 -8.19 27.53 -25.78
C LYS A 88 -8.86 26.53 -24.83
N LEU A 89 -10.16 26.67 -24.59
CA LEU A 89 -10.92 25.82 -23.68
C LEU A 89 -11.36 24.53 -24.39
N THR A 90 -10.46 23.54 -24.45
CA THR A 90 -10.68 22.31 -25.25
C THR A 90 -10.46 21.01 -24.45
N LYS A 91 -9.70 21.05 -23.37
CA LYS A 91 -9.39 19.85 -22.59
C LYS A 91 -10.56 19.47 -21.68
N LYS A 92 -10.87 18.18 -21.62
CA LYS A 92 -11.86 17.62 -20.69
C LYS A 92 -11.61 18.12 -19.25
N GLU A 93 -12.70 18.44 -18.54
CA GLU A 93 -12.70 19.01 -17.19
C GLU A 93 -12.03 20.38 -17.07
N GLY A 94 -11.62 20.99 -18.19
CA GLY A 94 -11.10 22.36 -18.22
C GLY A 94 -12.20 23.39 -17.99
N PHE A 95 -11.82 24.54 -17.47
CA PHE A 95 -12.73 25.66 -17.22
C PHE A 95 -12.08 27.00 -17.49
N GLN A 96 -12.96 27.99 -17.66
CA GLN A 96 -12.58 29.41 -17.72
C GLN A 96 -13.44 30.18 -16.73
N ILE A 97 -12.82 31.10 -15.99
CA ILE A 97 -13.51 32.10 -15.19
C ILE A 97 -13.15 33.47 -15.74
N SER A 98 -14.13 34.23 -16.14
CA SER A 98 -13.94 35.61 -16.66
C SER A 98 -14.94 36.56 -16.05
N SER A 99 -14.62 37.83 -15.99
CA SER A 99 -15.53 38.86 -15.49
C SER A 99 -15.77 39.97 -16.50
N GLU A 100 -17.00 40.40 -16.58
CA GLU A 100 -17.39 41.64 -17.29
C GLU A 100 -18.31 42.46 -16.37
N LYS A 101 -17.85 43.64 -15.99
CA LYS A 101 -18.56 44.53 -15.03
C LYS A 101 -18.82 43.83 -13.68
N ASN A 102 -20.11 43.64 -13.35
CA ASN A 102 -20.54 42.97 -12.14
C ASN A 102 -20.90 41.48 -12.33
N ILE A 103 -20.62 40.91 -13.52
CA ILE A 103 -20.94 39.53 -13.87
C ILE A 103 -19.63 38.73 -13.93
N ILE A 104 -19.63 37.58 -13.31
CA ILE A 104 -18.58 36.55 -13.42
C ILE A 104 -19.19 35.38 -14.19
N PHE A 105 -18.48 34.94 -15.23
CA PHE A 105 -18.80 33.78 -16.04
C PHE A 105 -17.88 32.60 -15.66
N ILE A 106 -18.45 31.45 -15.37
CA ILE A 106 -17.76 30.19 -15.15
C ILE A 106 -18.21 29.23 -16.24
N GLU A 107 -17.33 29.02 -17.21
CA GLU A 107 -17.56 28.13 -18.34
C GLU A 107 -16.71 26.88 -18.19
N GLY A 108 -17.35 25.71 -18.16
CA GLY A 108 -16.63 24.41 -18.22
C GLY A 108 -16.70 23.82 -19.63
N VAL A 109 -15.66 23.11 -20.04
CA VAL A 109 -15.69 22.26 -21.25
C VAL A 109 -16.81 21.21 -21.16
N ASP A 110 -17.05 20.76 -19.95
CA ASP A 110 -18.09 19.80 -19.56
C ASP A 110 -18.60 20.11 -18.14
N ALA A 111 -19.53 19.31 -17.64
CA ALA A 111 -20.13 19.51 -16.32
C ALA A 111 -19.10 19.50 -15.17
N SER A 112 -18.01 18.70 -15.28
CA SER A 112 -16.94 18.70 -14.29
C SER A 112 -16.08 19.96 -14.36
N GLY A 113 -15.81 20.46 -15.56
CA GLY A 113 -15.12 21.74 -15.75
C GLY A 113 -15.90 22.90 -15.11
N ALA A 114 -17.21 22.96 -15.33
CA ALA A 114 -18.07 23.96 -14.68
C ALA A 114 -18.03 23.85 -13.13
N LEU A 115 -18.04 22.63 -12.60
CA LEU A 115 -17.88 22.36 -11.18
C LEU A 115 -16.52 22.86 -10.68
N TYR A 116 -15.42 22.48 -11.32
CA TYR A 116 -14.07 22.86 -10.87
C TYR A 116 -13.81 24.37 -10.98
N GLY A 117 -14.32 25.02 -12.02
CA GLY A 117 -14.29 26.48 -12.09
C GLY A 117 -15.08 27.15 -10.95
N THR A 118 -16.21 26.56 -10.58
CA THR A 118 -17.01 27.08 -9.45
C THR A 118 -16.27 26.89 -8.12
N LEU A 119 -15.63 25.76 -7.89
CA LEU A 119 -14.81 25.50 -6.70
C LEU A 119 -13.56 26.40 -6.66
N GLU A 120 -12.94 26.67 -7.83
CA GLU A 120 -11.81 27.61 -7.91
C GLU A 120 -12.21 29.02 -7.47
N LEU A 121 -13.36 29.51 -7.93
CA LEU A 121 -13.88 30.81 -7.48
C LEU A 121 -14.22 30.79 -5.99
N ALA A 122 -14.78 29.69 -5.48
CA ALA A 122 -15.09 29.52 -4.08
C ALA A 122 -13.84 29.56 -3.20
N ASP A 123 -12.77 28.89 -3.61
CA ASP A 123 -11.48 28.91 -2.92
C ASP A 123 -10.87 30.31 -2.86
N ARG A 124 -10.93 31.05 -3.96
CA ARG A 124 -10.47 32.46 -3.99
C ARG A 124 -11.28 33.35 -3.07
N ILE A 125 -12.60 33.22 -3.04
CA ILE A 125 -13.44 33.98 -2.11
C ILE A 125 -13.10 33.62 -0.65
N LYS A 126 -12.82 32.35 -0.40
CA LYS A 126 -12.37 31.91 0.95
C LYS A 126 -11.07 32.56 1.37
N GLU A 127 -10.12 32.66 0.44
CA GLU A 127 -8.78 33.23 0.68
C GLU A 127 -8.80 34.76 0.76
N GLU A 128 -9.40 35.43 -0.23
CA GLU A 128 -9.43 36.90 -0.33
C GLU A 128 -10.48 37.56 0.55
N GLY A 129 -11.44 36.81 1.09
CA GLY A 129 -12.51 37.30 1.92
C GLY A 129 -13.66 38.01 1.17
N LYS A 130 -13.57 38.11 -0.16
CA LYS A 130 -14.56 38.82 -1.00
C LYS A 130 -14.60 38.24 -2.40
N ILE A 131 -15.68 38.51 -3.14
CA ILE A 131 -15.76 38.16 -4.55
C ILE A 131 -14.83 39.13 -5.33
N PRO A 132 -13.91 38.59 -6.20
CA PRO A 132 -13.02 39.41 -7.00
C PRO A 132 -13.81 40.40 -7.89
N SER A 133 -13.26 41.59 -8.06
CA SER A 133 -13.83 42.62 -8.94
C SER A 133 -13.57 42.27 -10.41
N GLU A 134 -12.36 41.77 -10.69
CA GLU A 134 -11.88 41.30 -11.99
C GLU A 134 -11.23 39.93 -11.83
N ILE A 135 -11.53 39.02 -12.74
CA ILE A 135 -10.96 37.69 -12.78
C ILE A 135 -10.88 37.19 -14.22
N ASN A 136 -9.76 36.64 -14.56
CA ASN A 136 -9.56 35.94 -15.84
C ASN A 136 -8.63 34.75 -15.62
N ILE A 137 -9.18 33.56 -15.55
CA ILE A 137 -8.47 32.31 -15.30
C ILE A 137 -8.91 31.31 -16.35
N GLN A 138 -7.95 30.54 -16.87
CA GLN A 138 -8.21 29.34 -17.65
C GLN A 138 -7.33 28.23 -17.12
N ASP A 139 -7.92 27.08 -16.81
CA ASP A 139 -7.21 25.96 -16.24
C ASP A 139 -7.80 24.61 -16.67
N SER A 140 -6.97 23.56 -16.66
CA SER A 140 -7.39 22.20 -17.02
C SER A 140 -6.42 21.17 -16.49
N PRO A 141 -6.88 19.96 -16.10
CA PRO A 141 -5.99 18.95 -15.55
C PRO A 141 -5.02 18.37 -16.59
N GLU A 142 -3.81 18.00 -16.14
CA GLU A 142 -2.89 17.20 -16.93
C GLU A 142 -3.36 15.74 -16.99
N MET A 143 -3.73 15.17 -15.84
CA MET A 143 -4.19 13.77 -15.74
C MET A 143 -5.71 13.67 -15.83
N VAL A 144 -6.20 12.74 -16.66
CA VAL A 144 -7.64 12.55 -16.96
C VAL A 144 -8.38 11.89 -15.80
N LEU A 145 -7.79 10.86 -15.17
CA LEU A 145 -8.30 10.26 -13.93
C LEU A 145 -7.31 10.54 -12.80
N ARG A 146 -7.84 10.99 -11.69
CA ARG A 146 -7.11 11.35 -10.48
C ARG A 146 -7.89 10.78 -9.31
N GLY A 147 -7.42 9.68 -8.75
CA GLY A 147 -8.26 8.99 -7.79
C GLY A 147 -7.53 8.27 -6.69
N THR A 148 -8.30 7.86 -5.71
CA THR A 148 -7.83 7.16 -4.53
C THR A 148 -8.60 5.87 -4.31
N CYS A 149 -7.96 4.93 -3.61
CA CYS A 149 -8.46 3.58 -3.38
C CYS A 149 -8.85 3.37 -1.92
N ILE A 150 -9.88 2.58 -1.70
CA ILE A 150 -10.27 2.05 -0.40
C ILE A 150 -10.24 0.53 -0.46
N GLY A 151 -9.55 -0.10 0.49
CA GLY A 151 -9.51 -1.56 0.65
C GLY A 151 -10.77 -2.11 1.31
N MET A 152 -11.53 -2.90 0.57
CA MET A 152 -12.67 -3.66 1.07
C MET A 152 -12.24 -5.10 1.41
N GLN A 153 -11.19 -5.23 2.20
CA GLN A 153 -10.52 -6.49 2.54
C GLN A 153 -10.27 -6.57 4.05
N LYS A 154 -9.92 -7.75 4.54
CA LYS A 154 -9.53 -7.98 5.94
C LYS A 154 -8.15 -8.61 6.02
N THR A 155 -7.50 -8.51 7.16
CA THR A 155 -6.15 -9.04 7.40
C THR A 155 -6.10 -10.56 7.55
N THR A 156 -7.25 -11.20 7.68
CA THR A 156 -7.38 -12.67 7.79
C THR A 156 -8.20 -13.20 6.62
N TYR A 157 -8.00 -14.46 6.28
CA TYR A 157 -8.86 -15.12 5.31
C TYR A 157 -10.29 -15.27 5.83
N LEU A 158 -11.23 -15.17 4.93
CA LEU A 158 -12.62 -15.51 5.22
C LEU A 158 -12.71 -17.00 5.62
N GLU A 159 -13.44 -17.30 6.68
CA GLU A 159 -13.58 -18.65 7.20
C GLU A 159 -14.00 -19.65 6.11
N GLY A 160 -13.28 -20.76 6.03
CA GLY A 160 -13.49 -21.81 5.02
C GLY A 160 -13.03 -21.46 3.59
N ARG A 161 -12.34 -20.32 3.40
CA ARG A 161 -11.82 -19.86 2.09
C ARG A 161 -10.48 -19.15 2.25
N GLY A 162 -9.65 -19.25 1.21
CA GLY A 162 -8.36 -18.55 1.18
C GLY A 162 -8.43 -17.15 0.56
N VAL A 163 -9.39 -16.30 0.97
CA VAL A 163 -9.59 -14.96 0.41
C VAL A 163 -9.65 -13.90 1.50
N TYR A 164 -9.09 -12.71 1.20
CA TYR A 164 -9.16 -11.53 2.05
C TYR A 164 -10.43 -10.70 1.82
N GLU A 165 -11.12 -10.94 0.74
CA GLU A 165 -12.35 -10.28 0.34
C GLU A 165 -13.53 -10.85 1.12
N TYR A 166 -14.19 -9.97 1.83
CA TYR A 166 -15.38 -10.29 2.62
C TYR A 166 -16.63 -9.74 1.95
N PRO A 167 -17.77 -10.43 2.09
CA PRO A 167 -19.07 -9.86 1.71
C PRO A 167 -19.34 -8.55 2.44
N TYR A 168 -20.06 -7.66 1.80
CA TYR A 168 -20.41 -6.36 2.39
C TYR A 168 -21.50 -6.57 3.44
N THR A 169 -21.12 -6.52 4.69
CA THR A 169 -22.03 -6.62 5.83
C THR A 169 -21.67 -5.59 6.90
N PRO A 170 -22.63 -5.14 7.73
CA PRO A 170 -22.31 -4.24 8.86
C PRO A 170 -21.27 -4.81 9.82
N LYS A 171 -21.18 -6.14 9.92
CA LYS A 171 -20.15 -6.82 10.73
C LYS A 171 -18.76 -6.70 10.09
N SER A 172 -18.64 -6.88 8.77
CA SER A 172 -17.36 -6.85 8.06
C SER A 172 -16.84 -5.44 7.89
N PHE A 173 -17.71 -4.52 7.49
CA PHE A 173 -17.34 -3.14 7.15
C PHE A 173 -18.36 -2.15 7.74
N PRO A 174 -18.38 -1.94 9.08
CA PRO A 174 -19.36 -1.05 9.72
C PRO A 174 -19.31 0.39 9.18
N TRP A 175 -18.12 0.88 8.84
CA TRP A 175 -17.90 2.20 8.25
C TRP A 175 -18.52 2.37 6.86
N PHE A 176 -18.70 1.29 6.11
CA PHE A 176 -19.31 1.32 4.77
C PHE A 176 -20.75 1.88 4.81
N TYR A 177 -21.45 1.68 5.92
CA TYR A 177 -22.84 2.12 6.14
C TYR A 177 -22.94 3.52 6.71
N ASP A 178 -21.83 4.17 7.00
CA ASP A 178 -21.78 5.55 7.48
C ASP A 178 -21.85 6.54 6.31
N LYS A 179 -23.06 7.04 6.02
CA LYS A 179 -23.29 8.03 4.97
C LYS A 179 -22.56 9.35 5.21
N ALA A 180 -22.37 9.76 6.48
CA ALA A 180 -21.68 10.99 6.82
C ALA A 180 -20.18 10.87 6.51
N LEU A 181 -19.57 9.71 6.80
CA LEU A 181 -18.19 9.41 6.43
C LEU A 181 -18.01 9.47 4.90
N TRP A 182 -18.95 8.89 4.12
CA TRP A 182 -18.89 8.96 2.67
C TRP A 182 -18.97 10.39 2.15
N ILE A 183 -19.88 11.21 2.68
CA ILE A 183 -19.96 12.63 2.30
C ILE A 183 -18.63 13.33 2.58
N LYS A 184 -18.08 13.15 3.77
CA LYS A 184 -16.80 13.75 4.17
C LYS A 184 -15.67 13.34 3.23
N TYR A 185 -15.59 12.06 2.87
CA TYR A 185 -14.56 11.54 1.97
C TYR A 185 -14.71 12.07 0.54
N LEU A 186 -15.93 12.04 0.01
CA LEU A 186 -16.21 12.58 -1.33
C LEU A 186 -16.00 14.10 -1.41
N ASP A 187 -16.30 14.83 -0.35
CA ASP A 187 -16.02 16.27 -0.25
C ASP A 187 -14.49 16.52 -0.27
N MET A 188 -13.73 15.77 0.52
CA MET A 188 -12.25 15.81 0.49
C MET A 188 -11.71 15.53 -0.93
N MET A 189 -12.27 14.52 -1.62
CA MET A 189 -11.86 14.20 -2.98
C MET A 189 -12.14 15.34 -3.96
N VAL A 190 -13.35 15.87 -4.01
CA VAL A 190 -13.72 16.93 -4.97
C VAL A 190 -13.03 18.25 -4.67
N GLU A 191 -12.83 18.61 -3.41
CA GLU A 191 -12.05 19.78 -3.00
C GLU A 191 -10.60 19.72 -3.47
N ASN A 192 -10.03 18.51 -3.55
CA ASN A 192 -8.74 18.25 -4.15
C ASN A 192 -8.81 17.92 -5.66
N ARG A 193 -9.99 18.06 -6.30
CA ARG A 193 -10.22 17.82 -7.73
C ARG A 193 -9.91 16.39 -8.18
N MET A 194 -10.07 15.42 -7.28
CA MET A 194 -10.07 13.99 -7.61
C MET A 194 -11.41 13.62 -8.24
N ASN A 195 -11.40 12.73 -9.23
CA ASN A 195 -12.57 12.35 -10.02
C ASN A 195 -12.79 10.84 -10.13
N SER A 196 -12.05 10.02 -9.37
CA SER A 196 -12.23 8.56 -9.38
C SER A 196 -11.98 7.97 -7.99
N LEU A 197 -12.96 7.22 -7.48
CA LEU A 197 -12.90 6.45 -6.25
C LEU A 197 -12.84 4.96 -6.60
N TYR A 198 -11.79 4.29 -6.18
CA TYR A 198 -11.60 2.86 -6.41
C TYR A 198 -11.99 2.08 -5.15
N LEU A 199 -12.85 1.07 -5.31
CA LEU A 199 -13.22 0.14 -4.26
C LEU A 199 -12.58 -1.22 -4.56
N TRP A 200 -11.64 -1.62 -3.73
CA TRP A 200 -10.87 -2.84 -3.92
C TRP A 200 -11.53 -4.01 -3.20
N ASN A 201 -12.29 -4.80 -3.94
CA ASN A 201 -12.87 -6.06 -3.47
C ASN A 201 -12.89 -7.06 -4.63
N GLY A 202 -12.38 -8.26 -4.40
CA GLY A 202 -12.21 -9.26 -5.46
C GLY A 202 -13.51 -9.83 -6.00
N HIS A 203 -14.63 -9.79 -5.26
CA HIS A 203 -15.92 -10.30 -5.71
C HIS A 203 -17.11 -9.50 -5.15
N PRO A 204 -17.35 -8.29 -5.65
CA PRO A 204 -18.36 -7.38 -5.10
C PRO A 204 -19.81 -7.78 -5.46
N PHE A 205 -20.02 -8.46 -6.58
CA PHE A 205 -21.33 -8.67 -7.18
C PHE A 205 -22.26 -9.48 -6.28
N ALA A 206 -21.74 -10.49 -5.57
CA ALA A 206 -22.51 -11.31 -4.63
C ALA A 206 -23.12 -10.54 -3.46
N SER A 207 -22.67 -9.32 -3.21
CA SER A 207 -23.18 -8.42 -2.17
C SER A 207 -24.04 -7.28 -2.70
N LEU A 208 -24.01 -7.00 -4.03
CA LEU A 208 -24.57 -5.79 -4.65
C LEU A 208 -25.65 -6.04 -5.69
N VAL A 209 -25.69 -7.22 -6.32
CA VAL A 209 -26.67 -7.55 -7.34
C VAL A 209 -27.32 -8.91 -7.11
N LYS A 210 -28.59 -9.05 -7.50
CA LYS A 210 -29.33 -10.31 -7.58
C LYS A 210 -29.58 -10.66 -9.05
N LEU A 211 -29.21 -11.86 -9.45
CA LEU A 211 -29.37 -12.34 -10.80
C LEU A 211 -30.62 -13.23 -10.90
N LYS A 212 -31.43 -12.98 -11.90
CA LYS A 212 -32.64 -13.77 -12.15
C LYS A 212 -32.31 -15.27 -12.39
N ASP A 213 -31.22 -15.52 -13.13
CA ASP A 213 -30.83 -16.88 -13.51
C ASP A 213 -29.98 -17.57 -12.43
N TYR A 214 -29.42 -16.81 -11.48
CA TYR A 214 -28.59 -17.27 -10.39
C TYR A 214 -29.02 -16.68 -9.05
N PRO A 215 -30.30 -16.86 -8.63
CA PRO A 215 -30.83 -16.18 -7.44
C PRO A 215 -30.14 -16.61 -6.14
N PHE A 216 -29.53 -17.80 -6.13
CA PHE A 216 -28.76 -18.35 -5.02
C PHE A 216 -27.35 -17.79 -4.88
N ALA A 217 -26.83 -17.03 -5.86
CA ALA A 217 -25.44 -16.59 -5.86
C ALA A 217 -25.13 -15.44 -4.89
N VAL A 218 -26.12 -14.88 -4.20
CA VAL A 218 -25.96 -13.82 -3.20
C VAL A 218 -25.34 -14.38 -1.92
N GLU A 219 -24.32 -13.71 -1.37
CA GLU A 219 -23.58 -14.14 -0.17
C GLU A 219 -24.01 -13.44 1.12
N VAL A 220 -24.97 -12.53 1.07
CA VAL A 220 -25.43 -11.75 2.21
C VAL A 220 -26.93 -12.03 2.47
N SER A 221 -27.38 -11.75 3.69
CA SER A 221 -28.80 -11.84 4.01
C SER A 221 -29.62 -10.84 3.19
N ASP A 222 -30.94 -11.08 3.05
CA ASP A 222 -31.83 -10.14 2.37
C ASP A 222 -31.84 -8.75 3.03
N GLU A 223 -31.69 -8.70 4.35
CA GLU A 223 -31.59 -7.45 5.10
C GLU A 223 -30.30 -6.70 4.77
N ASP A 224 -29.15 -7.38 4.82
CA ASP A 224 -27.87 -6.77 4.49
C ASP A 224 -27.81 -6.39 3.01
N PHE A 225 -28.36 -7.22 2.13
CA PHE A 225 -28.46 -6.91 0.71
C PHE A 225 -29.21 -5.59 0.47
N LYS A 226 -30.34 -5.39 1.13
CA LYS A 226 -31.11 -4.14 1.02
C LYS A 226 -30.34 -2.93 1.54
N LYS A 227 -29.61 -3.08 2.65
CA LYS A 227 -28.71 -2.04 3.15
C LYS A 227 -27.60 -1.72 2.17
N ASN A 228 -27.02 -2.75 1.55
CA ASN A 228 -25.97 -2.59 0.54
C ASN A 228 -26.47 -1.81 -0.69
N GLU A 229 -27.67 -2.16 -1.18
CA GLU A 229 -28.31 -1.43 -2.29
C GLU A 229 -28.48 0.05 -1.95
N GLU A 230 -29.03 0.33 -0.78
CA GLU A 230 -29.28 1.71 -0.34
C GLU A 230 -27.99 2.53 -0.25
N VAL A 231 -26.98 1.98 0.42
CA VAL A 231 -25.71 2.67 0.64
C VAL A 231 -24.93 2.82 -0.65
N PHE A 232 -24.84 1.79 -1.48
CA PHE A 232 -24.07 1.85 -2.71
C PHE A 232 -24.71 2.78 -3.72
N LYS A 233 -26.05 2.80 -3.82
CA LYS A 233 -26.79 3.79 -4.61
C LYS A 233 -26.54 5.20 -4.12
N PHE A 234 -26.65 5.44 -2.82
CA PHE A 234 -26.32 6.72 -2.21
C PHE A 234 -24.89 7.16 -2.55
N LEU A 235 -23.90 6.27 -2.39
CA LEU A 235 -22.50 6.55 -2.70
C LEU A 235 -22.32 6.96 -4.16
N THR A 236 -22.91 6.22 -5.11
CA THR A 236 -22.75 6.51 -6.54
C THR A 236 -23.46 7.79 -6.98
N GLU A 237 -24.62 8.11 -6.38
CA GLU A 237 -25.35 9.36 -6.61
C GLU A 237 -24.57 10.57 -6.06
N GLU A 238 -24.06 10.48 -4.84
CA GLU A 238 -23.27 11.56 -4.22
C GLU A 238 -21.92 11.75 -4.93
N ALA A 239 -21.29 10.68 -5.39
CA ALA A 239 -20.08 10.73 -6.21
C ALA A 239 -20.38 11.45 -7.56
N ASN A 240 -21.50 11.15 -8.22
CA ASN A 240 -21.88 11.78 -9.47
C ASN A 240 -22.09 13.30 -9.34
N LYS A 241 -22.71 13.75 -8.25
CA LYS A 241 -22.86 15.20 -7.96
C LYS A 241 -21.52 15.91 -7.91
N ARG A 242 -20.47 15.21 -7.51
CA ARG A 242 -19.08 15.70 -7.36
C ARG A 242 -18.20 15.40 -8.56
N GLY A 243 -18.76 14.82 -9.64
CA GLY A 243 -17.98 14.45 -10.82
C GLY A 243 -17.02 13.26 -10.62
N ILE A 244 -17.27 12.42 -9.61
CA ILE A 244 -16.42 11.31 -9.24
C ILE A 244 -17.00 9.99 -9.79
N TRP A 245 -16.20 9.22 -10.50
CA TRP A 245 -16.52 7.85 -10.88
C TRP A 245 -16.28 6.91 -9.69
N VAL A 246 -17.21 6.00 -9.41
CA VAL A 246 -17.01 4.88 -8.50
C VAL A 246 -16.56 3.67 -9.31
N ILE A 247 -15.28 3.31 -9.18
CA ILE A 247 -14.65 2.24 -9.95
C ILE A 247 -14.52 1.01 -9.06
N GLN A 248 -15.28 -0.02 -9.41
CA GLN A 248 -15.29 -1.27 -8.67
C GLN A 248 -14.26 -2.24 -9.26
N MET A 249 -13.33 -2.69 -8.42
CA MET A 249 -12.41 -3.76 -8.76
C MET A 249 -13.07 -5.12 -8.59
N PHE A 250 -12.70 -6.09 -9.43
CA PHE A 250 -13.01 -7.49 -9.21
C PHE A 250 -11.93 -8.41 -9.77
N TYR A 251 -11.84 -9.61 -9.18
CA TYR A 251 -11.00 -10.71 -9.61
C TYR A 251 -11.87 -11.90 -10.03
N ASN A 252 -11.71 -12.38 -11.24
CA ASN A 252 -12.42 -13.56 -11.73
C ASN A 252 -11.90 -14.88 -11.13
N ILE A 253 -10.80 -14.84 -10.37
CA ILE A 253 -10.35 -15.99 -9.55
C ILE A 253 -11.30 -16.30 -8.39
N ILE A 254 -12.17 -15.33 -8.01
CA ILE A 254 -13.07 -15.44 -6.87
C ILE A 254 -14.50 -15.56 -7.38
N LEU A 255 -15.20 -16.57 -6.92
CA LEU A 255 -16.63 -16.77 -7.14
C LEU A 255 -17.37 -16.65 -5.81
N SER A 256 -18.65 -16.30 -5.87
CA SER A 256 -19.48 -16.37 -4.65
C SER A 256 -19.52 -17.78 -4.09
N LYS A 257 -19.52 -17.91 -2.77
CA LYS A 257 -19.53 -19.22 -2.12
C LYS A 257 -20.80 -20.03 -2.48
N PRO A 258 -22.01 -19.44 -2.46
CA PRO A 258 -23.22 -20.17 -2.86
C PRO A 258 -23.20 -20.62 -4.33
N PHE A 259 -22.65 -19.79 -5.23
CA PHE A 259 -22.51 -20.18 -6.64
C PHE A 259 -21.50 -21.34 -6.79
N ALA A 260 -20.34 -21.23 -6.14
CA ALA A 260 -19.32 -22.24 -6.18
C ALA A 260 -19.81 -23.59 -5.61
N ASP A 261 -20.50 -23.58 -4.47
CA ASP A 261 -21.05 -24.76 -3.86
C ASP A 261 -22.13 -25.43 -4.74
N HIS A 262 -23.00 -24.63 -5.34
CA HIS A 262 -24.08 -25.15 -6.21
C HIS A 262 -23.53 -25.91 -7.42
N TYR A 263 -22.40 -25.45 -7.98
CA TYR A 263 -21.80 -26.09 -9.17
C TYR A 263 -20.56 -26.92 -8.85
N ASN A 264 -20.27 -27.17 -7.57
CA ASN A 264 -19.10 -27.92 -7.12
C ASN A 264 -17.78 -27.35 -7.67
N LEU A 265 -17.65 -26.02 -7.58
CA LEU A 265 -16.46 -25.26 -8.00
C LEU A 265 -15.68 -24.78 -6.77
N LYS A 266 -14.41 -24.45 -6.94
CA LYS A 266 -13.64 -23.74 -5.92
C LYS A 266 -14.05 -22.27 -5.89
N THR A 267 -14.15 -21.66 -4.72
CA THR A 267 -14.41 -20.21 -4.57
C THR A 267 -13.26 -19.36 -5.08
N GLN A 268 -12.02 -19.87 -4.92
CA GLN A 268 -10.81 -19.21 -5.42
C GLN A 268 -9.96 -20.22 -6.19
N GLU A 269 -9.50 -19.83 -7.37
CA GLU A 269 -8.63 -20.65 -8.22
C GLU A 269 -7.82 -19.73 -9.14
N ARG A 270 -6.49 -19.76 -9.00
CA ARG A 270 -5.59 -18.89 -9.78
C ARG A 270 -5.47 -19.33 -11.24
N GLU A 271 -5.63 -20.63 -11.50
CA GLU A 271 -5.58 -21.20 -12.86
C GLU A 271 -6.99 -21.60 -13.30
N ARG A 272 -7.92 -20.67 -13.19
CA ARG A 272 -9.32 -20.94 -13.47
C ARG A 272 -9.57 -21.14 -14.96
N VAL A 273 -10.14 -22.28 -15.28
CA VAL A 273 -10.62 -22.54 -16.64
C VAL A 273 -11.92 -21.76 -16.86
N ILE A 274 -11.96 -20.99 -17.95
CA ILE A 274 -13.16 -20.26 -18.36
C ILE A 274 -14.15 -21.25 -18.99
N THR A 275 -15.26 -21.46 -18.31
CA THR A 275 -16.38 -22.23 -18.84
C THR A 275 -17.50 -21.29 -19.29
N PRO A 276 -18.39 -21.74 -20.20
CA PRO A 276 -19.57 -20.96 -20.58
C PRO A 276 -20.43 -20.54 -19.38
N LEU A 277 -20.51 -21.40 -18.36
CA LEU A 277 -21.22 -21.11 -17.10
C LEU A 277 -20.63 -19.90 -16.36
N ILE A 278 -19.30 -19.90 -16.16
CA ILE A 278 -18.62 -18.82 -15.46
C ILE A 278 -18.69 -17.51 -16.25
N ALA A 279 -18.55 -17.60 -17.58
CA ALA A 279 -18.66 -16.44 -18.47
C ALA A 279 -20.07 -15.82 -18.43
N ASP A 280 -21.11 -16.63 -18.52
CA ASP A 280 -22.51 -16.17 -18.43
C ASP A 280 -22.80 -15.53 -17.07
N TYR A 281 -22.41 -16.19 -15.97
CA TYR A 281 -22.57 -15.64 -14.61
C TYR A 281 -21.87 -14.29 -14.45
N THR A 282 -20.65 -14.15 -14.93
CA THR A 282 -19.88 -12.91 -14.83
C THR A 282 -20.44 -11.81 -15.71
N GLN A 283 -20.78 -12.11 -16.96
CA GLN A 283 -21.39 -11.14 -17.87
C GLN A 283 -22.70 -10.58 -17.29
N LYS A 284 -23.58 -11.48 -16.80
CA LYS A 284 -24.86 -11.08 -16.17
C LYS A 284 -24.64 -10.28 -14.89
N SER A 285 -23.62 -10.61 -14.09
CA SER A 285 -23.27 -9.86 -12.88
C SER A 285 -22.86 -8.42 -13.23
N ILE A 286 -22.01 -8.26 -14.25
CA ILE A 286 -21.58 -6.94 -14.72
C ILE A 286 -22.76 -6.17 -15.31
N THR A 287 -23.57 -6.81 -16.14
CA THR A 287 -24.79 -6.19 -16.74
C THR A 287 -25.69 -5.64 -15.63
N ALA A 288 -26.04 -6.47 -14.65
CA ALA A 288 -26.91 -6.07 -13.55
C ALA A 288 -26.28 -4.97 -12.68
N PHE A 289 -24.96 -4.98 -12.50
CA PHE A 289 -24.25 -3.95 -11.74
C PHE A 289 -24.28 -2.59 -12.46
N ILE A 290 -23.98 -2.56 -13.76
CA ILE A 290 -24.00 -1.34 -14.57
C ILE A 290 -25.41 -0.77 -14.72
N GLU A 291 -26.42 -1.66 -14.87
CA GLU A 291 -27.83 -1.26 -14.97
C GLU A 291 -28.35 -0.65 -13.66
N LYS A 292 -27.93 -1.22 -12.53
CA LYS A 292 -28.47 -0.85 -11.22
C LYS A 292 -27.87 0.40 -10.63
N TYR A 293 -26.56 0.62 -10.82
CA TYR A 293 -25.84 1.71 -10.17
C TYR A 293 -25.34 2.75 -11.18
N PRO A 294 -25.74 4.02 -11.03
CA PRO A 294 -25.24 5.07 -11.90
C PRO A 294 -23.76 5.40 -11.57
N ASN A 295 -23.05 5.92 -12.56
CA ASN A 295 -21.70 6.50 -12.38
C ASN A 295 -20.65 5.51 -11.84
N VAL A 296 -20.75 4.24 -12.26
CA VAL A 296 -19.79 3.19 -11.93
C VAL A 296 -18.89 2.86 -13.12
N GLY A 297 -17.67 2.40 -12.82
CA GLY A 297 -16.73 1.82 -13.78
C GLY A 297 -16.13 0.54 -13.21
N LEU A 298 -15.25 -0.11 -13.96
CA LEU A 298 -14.61 -1.36 -13.56
C LEU A 298 -13.09 -1.26 -13.59
N LEU A 299 -12.45 -1.86 -12.59
CA LEU A 299 -11.03 -2.21 -12.59
C LEU A 299 -10.91 -3.72 -12.63
N VAL A 300 -10.37 -4.24 -13.72
CA VAL A 300 -10.33 -5.68 -14.01
C VAL A 300 -8.92 -6.22 -13.82
N CYS A 301 -8.80 -7.27 -13.03
CA CYS A 301 -7.56 -8.02 -12.85
C CYS A 301 -7.71 -9.40 -13.50
N LEU A 302 -6.95 -9.68 -14.53
CA LEU A 302 -7.01 -10.93 -15.30
C LEU A 302 -5.94 -11.94 -14.85
N GLY A 303 -4.68 -11.50 -14.81
CA GLY A 303 -3.51 -12.33 -14.84
C GLY A 303 -3.32 -13.34 -13.72
N GLU A 304 -3.84 -13.08 -12.52
CA GLU A 304 -3.77 -14.08 -11.45
C GLU A 304 -4.82 -15.20 -11.59
N ALA A 305 -5.56 -15.21 -12.69
CA ALA A 305 -6.73 -16.06 -12.83
C ALA A 305 -6.77 -16.85 -14.12
N MET A 306 -5.90 -16.57 -15.08
CA MET A 306 -5.92 -17.21 -16.39
C MET A 306 -4.53 -17.63 -16.80
N ASN A 307 -4.44 -18.72 -17.58
CA ASN A 307 -3.18 -19.34 -17.92
C ASN A 307 -2.64 -18.94 -19.28
N THR A 308 -3.48 -18.37 -20.13
CA THR A 308 -3.09 -18.06 -21.52
C THR A 308 -3.50 -16.65 -21.91
N VAL A 309 -2.71 -16.05 -22.79
CA VAL A 309 -3.03 -14.75 -23.41
C VAL A 309 -4.37 -14.79 -24.16
N GLU A 310 -4.69 -15.93 -24.75
CA GLU A 310 -5.96 -16.13 -25.46
C GLU A 310 -7.15 -16.04 -24.49
N ASP A 311 -7.04 -16.65 -23.32
CA ASP A 311 -8.07 -16.56 -22.27
C ASP A 311 -8.24 -15.14 -21.77
N ASP A 312 -7.14 -14.41 -21.52
CA ASP A 312 -7.18 -12.99 -21.14
C ASP A 312 -7.94 -12.16 -22.17
N VAL A 313 -7.58 -12.33 -23.45
CA VAL A 313 -8.23 -11.62 -24.57
C VAL A 313 -9.72 -11.97 -24.68
N ASN A 314 -10.03 -13.26 -24.67
CA ASN A 314 -11.41 -13.74 -24.80
C ASN A 314 -12.27 -13.29 -23.64
N TRP A 315 -11.76 -13.39 -22.40
CA TRP A 315 -12.49 -12.98 -21.19
C TRP A 315 -12.81 -11.49 -21.24
N PHE A 316 -11.81 -10.67 -21.55
CA PHE A 316 -12.00 -9.23 -21.60
C PHE A 316 -12.94 -8.80 -22.71
N THR A 317 -12.78 -9.36 -23.91
CA THR A 317 -13.54 -8.94 -25.11
C THR A 317 -14.90 -9.60 -25.26
N LYS A 318 -15.07 -10.84 -24.76
CA LYS A 318 -16.31 -11.63 -24.96
C LYS A 318 -17.19 -11.72 -23.69
N THR A 319 -16.65 -11.33 -22.50
CA THR A 319 -17.41 -11.37 -21.24
C THR A 319 -17.52 -9.99 -20.61
N ILE A 320 -16.38 -9.32 -20.36
CA ILE A 320 -16.37 -8.05 -19.61
C ILE A 320 -17.01 -6.92 -20.44
N ILE A 321 -16.47 -6.64 -21.63
CA ILE A 321 -16.98 -5.56 -22.48
C ILE A 321 -18.45 -5.77 -22.86
N PRO A 322 -18.90 -6.97 -23.28
CA PRO A 322 -20.33 -7.23 -23.53
C PRO A 322 -21.19 -6.97 -22.29
N GLY A 323 -20.77 -7.45 -21.09
CA GLY A 323 -21.51 -7.20 -19.86
C GLY A 323 -21.75 -5.71 -19.59
N VAL A 324 -20.72 -4.87 -19.78
CA VAL A 324 -20.85 -3.41 -19.64
C VAL A 324 -21.78 -2.82 -20.70
N LYS A 325 -21.64 -3.25 -21.97
CA LYS A 325 -22.48 -2.76 -23.06
C LYS A 325 -23.96 -3.14 -22.90
N ASP A 326 -24.24 -4.36 -22.43
CA ASP A 326 -25.60 -4.82 -22.17
C ASP A 326 -26.25 -3.99 -21.04
N GLY A 327 -25.51 -3.68 -19.98
CA GLY A 327 -25.99 -2.81 -18.90
C GLY A 327 -26.24 -1.37 -19.37
N MET A 328 -25.36 -0.82 -20.20
CA MET A 328 -25.56 0.50 -20.82
C MET A 328 -26.80 0.53 -21.71
N LYS A 329 -26.99 -0.51 -22.54
CA LYS A 329 -28.14 -0.63 -23.41
C LYS A 329 -29.45 -0.69 -22.62
N ALA A 330 -29.47 -1.44 -21.51
CA ALA A 330 -30.64 -1.50 -20.63
C ALA A 330 -30.99 -0.12 -20.04
N LEU A 331 -30.00 0.73 -19.78
CA LEU A 331 -30.18 2.10 -19.29
C LEU A 331 -30.47 3.13 -20.41
N GLY A 332 -30.37 2.74 -21.67
CA GLY A 332 -30.46 3.70 -22.81
C GLY A 332 -29.29 4.70 -22.83
N LYS A 333 -28.15 4.38 -22.25
CA LYS A 333 -26.97 5.25 -22.17
C LYS A 333 -25.98 4.95 -23.29
N THR A 334 -25.37 6.02 -23.83
CA THR A 334 -24.33 5.93 -24.85
C THR A 334 -22.93 6.27 -24.32
N GLN A 335 -22.83 6.96 -23.18
CA GLN A 335 -21.56 7.30 -22.56
C GLN A 335 -20.96 6.06 -21.92
N GLU A 336 -19.85 5.61 -22.45
CA GLU A 336 -19.11 4.45 -21.93
C GLU A 336 -18.50 4.75 -20.56
N PRO A 337 -18.79 3.97 -19.49
CA PRO A 337 -18.06 4.06 -18.22
C PRO A 337 -16.60 3.63 -18.40
N PRO A 338 -15.69 4.05 -17.51
CA PRO A 338 -14.30 3.63 -17.59
C PRO A 338 -14.17 2.13 -17.29
N ILE A 339 -13.40 1.42 -18.14
CA ILE A 339 -12.91 0.07 -17.87
C ILE A 339 -11.39 0.14 -17.82
N ILE A 340 -10.81 -0.32 -16.71
CA ILE A 340 -9.40 -0.29 -16.46
C ILE A 340 -8.86 -1.72 -16.45
N LEU A 341 -7.91 -2.01 -17.34
CA LEU A 341 -7.19 -3.26 -17.38
C LEU A 341 -5.92 -3.14 -16.52
N ARG A 342 -5.83 -3.90 -15.44
CA ARG A 342 -4.61 -4.00 -14.65
C ARG A 342 -3.62 -4.95 -15.33
N SER A 343 -2.41 -4.49 -15.56
CA SER A 343 -1.37 -5.23 -16.31
C SER A 343 -0.65 -6.32 -15.50
N HIS A 344 -0.99 -6.51 -14.23
CA HIS A 344 -0.35 -7.50 -13.37
C HIS A 344 -0.60 -8.92 -13.90
N ASP A 345 0.46 -9.67 -14.17
CA ASP A 345 0.45 -11.02 -14.77
C ASP A 345 -0.44 -11.15 -16.04
N THR A 346 -0.57 -10.08 -16.80
CA THR A 346 -1.44 -9.99 -17.99
C THR A 346 -0.66 -9.45 -19.16
N ASP A 347 -0.80 -10.07 -20.34
CA ASP A 347 -0.33 -9.48 -21.61
C ASP A 347 -1.29 -8.33 -22.03
N ALA A 348 -1.18 -7.19 -21.31
CA ALA A 348 -2.02 -6.04 -21.56
C ALA A 348 -1.93 -5.51 -23.02
N PRO A 349 -0.78 -5.49 -23.72
CA PRO A 349 -0.71 -5.16 -25.13
C PRO A 349 -1.61 -6.03 -26.00
N ALA A 350 -1.59 -7.35 -25.83
CA ALA A 350 -2.41 -8.28 -26.59
C ALA A 350 -3.91 -8.08 -26.34
N VAL A 351 -4.29 -7.91 -25.08
CA VAL A 351 -5.68 -7.64 -24.70
C VAL A 351 -6.16 -6.31 -25.30
N MET A 352 -5.38 -5.23 -25.14
CA MET A 352 -5.78 -3.89 -25.60
C MET A 352 -5.88 -3.79 -27.12
N ALA A 353 -5.02 -4.49 -27.87
CA ALA A 353 -5.09 -4.54 -29.32
C ALA A 353 -6.46 -5.07 -29.83
N LYS A 354 -7.10 -5.97 -29.10
CA LYS A 354 -8.41 -6.54 -29.41
C LYS A 354 -9.57 -5.77 -28.78
N ALA A 355 -9.34 -5.10 -27.66
CA ALA A 355 -10.36 -4.40 -26.92
C ALA A 355 -10.65 -2.98 -27.44
N LEU A 356 -9.63 -2.22 -27.83
CA LEU A 356 -9.77 -0.83 -28.29
C LEU A 356 -10.73 -0.62 -29.48
N PRO A 357 -10.82 -1.55 -30.46
CA PRO A 357 -11.85 -1.45 -31.51
C PRO A 357 -13.27 -1.61 -30.99
N LEU A 358 -13.43 -2.31 -29.84
CA LEU A 358 -14.74 -2.65 -29.28
C LEU A 358 -15.25 -1.63 -28.27
N TYR A 359 -14.33 -0.94 -27.58
CA TYR A 359 -14.67 -0.04 -26.48
C TYR A 359 -13.65 1.10 -26.41
N LYS A 360 -14.11 2.34 -26.21
CA LYS A 360 -13.25 3.53 -26.31
C LYS A 360 -12.74 4.05 -24.97
N ASN A 361 -13.55 3.97 -23.92
CA ASN A 361 -13.18 4.47 -22.61
C ASN A 361 -12.38 3.45 -21.80
N LEU A 362 -11.27 2.98 -22.41
CA LEU A 362 -10.36 1.98 -21.86
C LEU A 362 -9.11 2.63 -21.29
N TYR A 363 -8.62 2.03 -20.21
CA TYR A 363 -7.40 2.42 -19.53
C TYR A 363 -6.55 1.18 -19.27
N THR A 364 -5.22 1.36 -19.21
CA THR A 364 -4.31 0.39 -18.63
C THR A 364 -3.82 0.88 -17.27
N MET A 365 -3.46 -0.01 -16.37
CA MET A 365 -2.91 0.34 -15.07
C MET A 365 -1.77 -0.58 -14.69
N SER A 366 -0.66 0.00 -14.17
CA SER A 366 0.45 -0.73 -13.58
C SER A 366 0.92 -0.09 -12.28
N LYS A 367 1.53 -0.90 -11.40
CA LYS A 367 2.16 -0.40 -10.18
C LYS A 367 3.35 0.49 -10.54
N TYR A 368 3.46 1.67 -9.92
CA TYR A 368 4.52 2.64 -10.21
C TYR A 368 5.92 2.08 -9.93
N THR A 369 6.21 1.66 -8.73
CA THR A 369 7.48 1.03 -8.31
C THR A 369 7.24 -0.23 -7.47
N GLY A 370 6.30 -1.06 -7.86
CA GLY A 370 5.90 -2.24 -7.11
C GLY A 370 4.94 -1.90 -5.96
N GLU A 371 5.15 -2.47 -4.79
CA GLU A 371 4.28 -2.28 -3.63
C GLU A 371 4.79 -1.20 -2.66
N SER A 372 5.64 -0.31 -3.12
CA SER A 372 6.26 0.75 -2.33
C SER A 372 6.53 1.98 -3.16
N LEU A 373 6.89 3.08 -2.50
CA LEU A 373 7.36 4.30 -3.14
C LEU A 373 8.87 4.40 -2.92
N THR A 374 9.66 4.18 -3.96
CA THR A 374 11.11 4.04 -3.87
C THR A 374 11.89 5.16 -4.55
N THR A 375 11.29 5.78 -5.57
CA THR A 375 11.95 6.83 -6.37
C THR A 375 10.91 7.68 -7.07
N TYR A 376 11.29 8.89 -7.42
CA TYR A 376 10.50 9.75 -8.32
C TYR A 376 10.83 9.55 -9.81
N THR A 377 11.73 8.63 -10.16
CA THR A 377 12.02 8.29 -11.55
C THR A 377 12.45 6.82 -11.64
N PRO A 378 11.49 5.90 -11.78
CA PRO A 378 11.81 4.48 -11.90
C PRO A 378 12.51 4.20 -13.23
N GLY A 379 13.59 3.44 -13.15
CA GLY A 379 14.32 2.92 -14.29
C GLY A 379 14.01 1.46 -14.58
N GLY A 380 14.81 0.85 -15.46
CA GLY A 380 14.77 -0.58 -15.75
C GLY A 380 13.44 -1.08 -16.34
N PRO A 381 13.10 -2.35 -16.15
CA PRO A 381 11.93 -2.98 -16.78
C PRO A 381 10.60 -2.31 -16.44
N TRP A 382 10.44 -1.74 -15.22
CA TRP A 382 9.22 -1.04 -14.84
C TRP A 382 9.01 0.24 -15.62
N GLY A 383 10.05 1.04 -15.80
CA GLY A 383 9.96 2.24 -16.63
C GLY A 383 9.60 1.93 -18.09
N GLU A 384 10.17 0.88 -18.65
CA GLU A 384 9.82 0.42 -20.01
C GLU A 384 8.40 -0.12 -20.10
N THR A 385 7.92 -0.85 -19.10
CA THR A 385 6.52 -1.30 -19.02
C THR A 385 5.56 -0.12 -19.05
N HIS A 386 5.80 0.94 -18.27
CA HIS A 386 4.96 2.12 -18.26
C HIS A 386 4.91 2.82 -19.62
N LYS A 387 6.07 3.01 -20.27
CA LYS A 387 6.16 3.60 -21.62
C LYS A 387 5.40 2.74 -22.65
N GLN A 388 5.55 1.43 -22.60
CA GLN A 388 4.84 0.51 -23.48
C GLN A 388 3.33 0.65 -23.29
N LEU A 389 2.83 0.60 -22.06
CA LEU A 389 1.40 0.70 -21.75
C LEU A 389 0.82 2.05 -22.14
N SER A 390 1.58 3.13 -22.01
CA SER A 390 1.19 4.47 -22.46
C SER A 390 1.09 4.60 -23.98
N SER A 391 1.78 3.75 -24.73
CA SER A 391 1.80 3.78 -26.21
C SER A 391 0.69 3.00 -26.88
N LEU A 392 -0.18 2.30 -26.13
CA LEU A 392 -1.18 1.38 -26.69
C LEU A 392 -2.42 2.07 -27.30
N GLY A 393 -2.50 3.41 -27.23
CA GLY A 393 -3.66 4.17 -27.74
C GLY A 393 -4.80 4.32 -26.74
N SER A 394 -4.60 3.89 -25.50
CA SER A 394 -5.44 4.18 -24.34
C SER A 394 -4.69 5.09 -23.35
N ILE A 395 -5.38 5.52 -22.28
CA ILE A 395 -4.75 6.25 -21.19
C ILE A 395 -4.14 5.26 -20.22
N HIS A 396 -2.88 5.48 -19.86
CA HIS A 396 -2.18 4.69 -18.84
C HIS A 396 -2.31 5.35 -17.47
N ILE A 397 -2.64 4.52 -16.46
CA ILE A 397 -2.76 4.89 -15.05
C ILE A 397 -1.54 4.35 -14.33
N GLU A 398 -0.81 5.19 -13.64
CA GLU A 398 0.20 4.74 -12.70
C GLU A 398 -0.41 4.62 -11.31
N ASN A 399 -0.19 3.45 -10.72
CA ASN A 399 -0.75 3.09 -9.42
C ASN A 399 0.33 3.18 -8.34
N VAL A 400 0.20 4.16 -7.47
CA VAL A 400 0.99 4.25 -6.23
C VAL A 400 0.38 3.27 -5.25
N HIS A 401 0.95 2.05 -5.20
CA HIS A 401 0.32 0.86 -4.65
C HIS A 401 0.82 0.53 -3.24
N ILE A 402 -0.08 0.12 -2.37
CA ILE A 402 0.16 -0.48 -1.03
C ILE A 402 1.43 0.00 -0.31
N LEU A 403 1.65 1.14 0.00
CA LEU A 403 2.84 1.83 0.47
C LEU A 403 3.46 1.31 1.79
N ALA A 404 3.80 0.02 1.83
CA ALA A 404 4.32 -0.65 3.02
C ALA A 404 5.57 0.01 3.62
N ASN A 405 6.36 0.70 2.81
CA ASN A 405 7.55 1.39 3.29
C ASN A 405 7.27 2.74 3.96
N LEU A 406 6.06 3.26 3.90
CA LEU A 406 5.71 4.56 4.49
C LEU A 406 4.94 4.42 5.82
N GLU A 407 4.27 3.28 6.03
CA GLU A 407 3.46 3.03 7.22
C GLU A 407 4.34 2.86 8.47
N PRO A 408 3.91 3.33 9.64
CA PRO A 408 2.71 4.10 9.93
C PRO A 408 2.96 5.60 10.06
N PHE A 409 4.20 6.07 9.85
CA PHE A 409 4.59 7.46 10.07
C PHE A 409 3.99 8.37 9.00
N ARG A 410 3.74 9.63 9.33
CA ARG A 410 3.22 10.61 8.37
C ARG A 410 4.18 10.81 7.21
N TYR A 411 3.64 10.82 6.02
CA TYR A 411 4.38 11.10 4.80
C TYR A 411 3.64 12.12 3.94
N GLY A 412 4.33 13.10 3.44
CA GLY A 412 3.71 14.14 2.63
C GLY A 412 4.72 15.09 2.00
N SER A 413 5.81 14.54 1.42
CA SER A 413 6.84 15.31 0.76
C SER A 413 6.35 15.90 -0.56
N PRO A 414 5.93 17.18 -0.64
CA PRO A 414 5.41 17.77 -1.87
C PRO A 414 6.41 17.78 -3.01
N ASP A 415 7.68 18.03 -2.75
CA ASP A 415 8.73 18.04 -3.77
C ASP A 415 8.94 16.67 -4.40
N PHE A 416 9.04 15.61 -3.57
CA PHE A 416 9.16 14.24 -4.05
C PHE A 416 7.94 13.84 -4.89
N ILE A 417 6.73 14.15 -4.41
CA ILE A 417 5.48 13.83 -5.10
C ILE A 417 5.39 14.58 -6.43
N GLN A 418 5.74 15.87 -6.46
CA GLN A 418 5.76 16.66 -7.69
C GLN A 418 6.70 16.05 -8.73
N LYS A 419 7.92 15.69 -8.32
CA LYS A 419 8.90 15.03 -9.18
C LYS A 419 8.40 13.70 -9.70
N THR A 420 7.72 12.92 -8.85
CA THR A 420 7.11 11.64 -9.21
C THR A 420 6.04 11.82 -10.28
N VAL A 421 5.06 12.70 -10.06
CA VAL A 421 3.97 12.95 -11.03
C VAL A 421 4.53 13.52 -12.34
N LYS A 422 5.54 14.37 -12.26
CA LYS A 422 6.25 14.89 -13.42
C LYS A 422 6.92 13.78 -14.24
N ALA A 423 7.52 12.80 -13.57
CA ALA A 423 8.13 11.65 -14.24
C ALA A 423 7.06 10.74 -14.87
N MET A 424 5.97 10.45 -14.17
CA MET A 424 4.83 9.71 -14.71
C MET A 424 4.33 10.33 -16.01
N HIS A 425 4.10 11.63 -16.01
CA HIS A 425 3.55 12.33 -17.16
C HIS A 425 4.56 12.51 -18.29
N ASN A 426 5.75 13.03 -18.00
CA ASN A 426 6.71 13.45 -19.03
C ASN A 426 7.64 12.33 -19.51
N ILE A 427 7.93 11.32 -18.68
CA ILE A 427 8.86 10.23 -19.01
C ILE A 427 8.09 8.97 -19.43
N HIS A 428 7.05 8.60 -18.69
CA HIS A 428 6.29 7.40 -18.98
C HIS A 428 5.11 7.64 -19.93
N GLY A 429 4.68 8.90 -20.11
CA GLY A 429 3.51 9.24 -20.92
C GLY A 429 2.18 8.90 -20.24
N ALA A 430 2.20 8.62 -18.92
CA ALA A 430 0.99 8.34 -18.18
C ALA A 430 0.16 9.61 -17.95
N ASN A 431 -1.17 9.49 -18.09
CA ASN A 431 -2.10 10.59 -17.97
C ASN A 431 -3.22 10.32 -16.95
N ALA A 432 -2.98 9.41 -16.00
CA ALA A 432 -3.90 9.14 -14.91
C ALA A 432 -3.14 8.59 -13.69
N LEU A 433 -3.73 8.81 -12.51
CA LEU A 433 -3.19 8.43 -11.21
C LEU A 433 -4.21 7.64 -10.41
N HIS A 434 -3.77 6.52 -9.86
CA HIS A 434 -4.47 5.74 -8.86
C HIS A 434 -3.64 5.69 -7.57
N LEU A 435 -4.17 6.22 -6.49
CA LEU A 435 -3.48 6.41 -5.23
C LEU A 435 -4.06 5.50 -4.14
N TYR A 436 -3.21 4.75 -3.46
CA TYR A 436 -3.58 4.10 -2.19
C TYR A 436 -3.52 5.12 -1.04
N PRO A 437 -4.24 4.89 0.07
CA PRO A 437 -4.01 5.65 1.29
C PRO A 437 -2.54 5.52 1.71
N GLN A 438 -2.00 6.55 2.33
CA GLN A 438 -0.60 6.58 2.77
C GLN A 438 -0.34 5.51 3.83
N ALA A 439 -1.31 5.28 4.68
CA ALA A 439 -1.32 4.27 5.72
C ALA A 439 -2.71 3.64 5.81
N SER A 440 -2.83 2.54 6.56
CA SER A 440 -4.13 1.99 6.98
C SER A 440 -5.01 1.42 5.87
N TYR A 441 -4.44 0.89 4.81
CA TYR A 441 -5.23 0.24 3.75
C TYR A 441 -6.16 -0.86 4.30
N TRP A 442 -5.68 -1.68 5.25
CA TRP A 442 -6.45 -2.78 5.85
C TRP A 442 -7.32 -2.37 7.03
N ASP A 443 -6.99 -1.25 7.67
CA ASP A 443 -7.71 -0.72 8.84
C ASP A 443 -8.52 0.54 8.52
N TRP A 444 -8.61 0.87 7.23
CA TRP A 444 -9.38 2.02 6.80
C TRP A 444 -10.80 2.01 7.42
N PRO A 445 -11.33 3.14 7.90
CA PRO A 445 -10.88 4.52 7.71
C PRO A 445 -9.94 5.08 8.79
N TYR A 446 -9.37 4.25 9.64
CA TYR A 446 -8.61 4.69 10.80
C TYR A 446 -7.10 4.56 10.60
N SER A 447 -6.34 5.46 11.20
CA SER A 447 -4.88 5.38 11.29
C SER A 447 -4.42 4.53 12.48
N ALA A 448 -3.13 4.20 12.52
CA ALA A 448 -2.50 3.47 13.61
C ALA A 448 -2.24 4.30 14.87
N ASP A 449 -2.53 5.60 14.86
CA ASP A 449 -2.22 6.49 15.98
C ASP A 449 -2.95 6.07 17.26
N LYS A 450 -2.22 6.09 18.38
CA LYS A 450 -2.80 6.08 19.72
C LYS A 450 -3.12 7.51 20.14
N THR A 451 -4.34 7.73 20.59
CA THR A 451 -4.73 9.00 21.21
C THR A 451 -4.90 8.85 22.70
N LYS A 452 -4.76 9.95 23.45
CA LYS A 452 -4.95 9.96 24.90
C LYS A 452 -6.38 9.59 25.33
N THR A 453 -7.35 9.84 24.45
CA THR A 453 -8.77 9.53 24.68
C THR A 453 -9.15 8.11 24.27
N GLY A 454 -8.28 7.41 23.52
CA GLY A 454 -8.60 6.13 22.90
C GLY A 454 -9.44 6.25 21.63
N GLU A 455 -9.81 7.45 21.20
CA GLU A 455 -10.52 7.70 19.95
C GLU A 455 -9.59 7.48 18.76
N ARG A 456 -10.10 6.83 17.70
CA ARG A 456 -9.34 6.54 16.48
C ARG A 456 -9.34 7.77 15.56
N LEU A 457 -8.18 8.14 15.06
CA LEU A 457 -8.07 9.19 14.05
C LEU A 457 -8.46 8.66 12.67
N LEU A 458 -9.22 9.45 11.92
CA LEU A 458 -9.48 9.15 10.51
C LEU A 458 -8.22 9.39 9.70
N GLU A 459 -7.88 8.41 8.87
CA GLU A 459 -6.69 8.46 8.02
C GLU A 459 -6.72 9.67 7.09
N MET A 460 -7.86 9.97 6.45
CA MET A 460 -7.99 11.10 5.54
C MET A 460 -7.76 12.48 6.19
N ASP A 461 -8.03 12.62 7.49
CA ASP A 461 -7.78 13.88 8.22
C ASP A 461 -6.31 13.98 8.61
N ARG A 462 -5.73 12.85 9.06
CA ARG A 462 -4.34 12.73 9.46
C ARG A 462 -3.40 12.96 8.28
N ASP A 463 -3.65 12.29 7.16
CA ASP A 463 -2.80 12.26 5.97
C ASP A 463 -3.29 13.21 4.85
N TRP A 464 -3.93 14.32 5.27
CA TRP A 464 -4.50 15.32 4.35
C TRP A 464 -3.49 15.82 3.30
N ILE A 465 -2.21 15.97 3.69
CA ILE A 465 -1.13 16.46 2.81
C ILE A 465 -0.84 15.45 1.70
N TRP A 466 -0.92 14.14 1.99
CA TRP A 466 -0.78 13.06 1.02
C TRP A 466 -1.80 13.21 -0.12
N TYR A 467 -3.08 13.25 0.22
CA TYR A 467 -4.15 13.39 -0.78
C TYR A 467 -4.03 14.70 -1.56
N LYS A 468 -3.77 15.79 -0.86
CA LYS A 468 -3.68 17.11 -1.46
C LYS A 468 -2.49 17.24 -2.41
N ALA A 469 -1.32 16.73 -2.06
CA ALA A 469 -0.12 16.83 -2.88
C ALA A 469 -0.25 16.03 -4.19
N TRP A 470 -0.65 14.77 -4.10
CA TRP A 470 -0.85 13.95 -5.29
C TRP A 470 -1.91 14.53 -6.24
N ALA A 471 -3.04 14.94 -5.71
CA ALA A 471 -4.11 15.54 -6.49
C ALA A 471 -3.70 16.86 -7.14
N ARG A 472 -3.00 17.73 -6.38
CA ARG A 472 -2.50 19.01 -6.86
C ARG A 472 -1.55 18.86 -8.03
N TYR A 473 -0.60 17.93 -7.94
CA TYR A 473 0.36 17.69 -9.01
C TYR A 473 -0.19 16.84 -10.15
N ALA A 474 -1.17 16.00 -9.91
CA ALA A 474 -1.93 15.34 -10.99
C ALA A 474 -2.79 16.33 -11.80
N TRP A 475 -3.18 17.46 -11.20
CA TRP A 475 -3.82 18.55 -11.90
C TRP A 475 -2.83 19.34 -12.75
N ASP A 476 -1.68 19.74 -12.18
CA ASP A 476 -0.61 20.46 -12.86
C ASP A 476 0.75 20.16 -12.23
N SER A 477 1.53 19.30 -12.86
CA SER A 477 2.86 18.91 -12.38
C SER A 477 3.94 19.97 -12.59
N LYS A 478 3.67 20.97 -13.44
CA LYS A 478 4.63 21.99 -13.87
C LYS A 478 4.67 23.22 -12.97
N ARG A 479 3.97 23.18 -11.85
CA ARG A 479 3.94 24.31 -10.90
C ARG A 479 5.32 24.76 -10.50
N ASP A 480 5.51 26.09 -10.44
CA ASP A 480 6.78 26.67 -10.05
C ASP A 480 7.12 26.35 -8.58
N ARG A 481 8.34 25.92 -8.34
CA ARG A 481 8.78 25.48 -7.02
C ARG A 481 8.66 26.57 -5.95
N ASN A 482 8.98 27.81 -6.26
CA ASN A 482 8.92 28.90 -5.28
C ASN A 482 7.44 29.23 -4.91
N GLN A 483 6.55 29.14 -5.89
CA GLN A 483 5.13 29.29 -5.65
C GLN A 483 4.59 28.13 -4.82
N GLU A 484 5.07 26.92 -5.05
CA GLU A 484 4.67 25.75 -4.25
C GLU A 484 5.16 25.82 -2.81
N ILE A 485 6.40 26.28 -2.58
CA ILE A 485 6.89 26.53 -1.20
C ILE A 485 5.94 27.50 -0.47
N ASN A 486 5.59 28.63 -1.10
CA ASN A 486 4.67 29.59 -0.50
C ASN A 486 3.25 29.03 -0.31
N TYR A 487 2.79 28.17 -1.24
CA TYR A 487 1.49 27.54 -1.11
C TYR A 487 1.44 26.60 0.10
N TRP A 488 2.42 25.71 0.24
CA TRP A 488 2.46 24.72 1.32
C TRP A 488 2.71 25.38 2.66
N ASP A 489 3.62 26.36 2.71
CA ASP A 489 3.81 27.23 3.89
C ASP A 489 2.47 27.79 4.38
N ASN A 490 1.70 28.42 3.50
CA ASN A 490 0.39 28.94 3.84
C ASN A 490 -0.60 27.86 4.34
N GLN A 491 -0.51 26.59 3.90
CA GLN A 491 -1.32 25.52 4.47
C GLN A 491 -0.94 25.26 5.93
N PHE A 492 0.35 25.21 6.25
CA PHE A 492 0.84 25.00 7.62
C PHE A 492 0.56 26.18 8.54
N VAL A 493 0.69 27.42 8.02
CA VAL A 493 0.26 28.63 8.74
C VAL A 493 -1.21 28.54 9.15
N LYS A 494 -2.08 28.10 8.26
CA LYS A 494 -3.51 27.94 8.54
C LYS A 494 -3.78 26.81 9.55
N GLN A 495 -3.10 25.69 9.43
CA GLN A 495 -3.32 24.51 10.27
C GLN A 495 -2.77 24.71 11.67
N TYR A 496 -1.53 25.10 11.78
CA TYR A 496 -0.82 25.14 13.06
C TYR A 496 -0.76 26.54 13.72
N GLY A 497 -1.31 27.55 13.04
CA GLY A 497 -1.32 28.94 13.54
C GLY A 497 0.09 29.51 13.72
N VAL A 498 1.02 29.10 12.87
CA VAL A 498 2.43 29.52 12.86
C VAL A 498 2.64 30.74 11.95
N ASP A 499 3.80 31.38 12.04
CA ASP A 499 4.25 32.35 11.03
C ASP A 499 4.84 31.68 9.78
N ALA A 500 5.11 32.46 8.76
CA ALA A 500 5.61 31.97 7.48
C ALA A 500 7.00 31.30 7.59
N GLU A 501 7.85 31.71 8.51
CA GLU A 501 9.15 31.09 8.71
C GLU A 501 9.00 29.69 9.33
N ALA A 502 8.15 29.56 10.33
CA ALA A 502 7.84 28.28 10.95
C ALA A 502 7.10 27.34 9.96
N GLY A 503 6.20 27.87 9.12
CA GLY A 503 5.56 27.11 8.04
C GLY A 503 6.56 26.50 7.08
N LYS A 504 7.57 27.27 6.65
CA LYS A 504 8.66 26.77 5.80
C LYS A 504 9.50 25.69 6.49
N ASN A 505 9.74 25.84 7.80
CA ASN A 505 10.46 24.81 8.56
C ASN A 505 9.64 23.51 8.70
N ILE A 506 8.30 23.59 8.80
CA ILE A 506 7.44 22.40 8.76
C ILE A 506 7.50 21.72 7.39
N LEU A 507 7.44 22.51 6.32
CA LEU A 507 7.58 21.98 4.95
C LEU A 507 8.93 21.28 4.77
N GLU A 508 10.02 21.93 5.20
CA GLU A 508 11.38 21.36 5.14
C GLU A 508 11.43 20.02 5.88
N ALA A 509 10.83 19.93 7.09
CA ALA A 509 10.80 18.68 7.82
C ALA A 509 10.08 17.57 7.03
N TYR A 510 8.91 17.84 6.44
CA TYR A 510 8.18 16.89 5.61
C TYR A 510 8.97 16.44 4.38
N GLU A 511 9.65 17.36 3.71
CA GLU A 511 10.43 17.06 2.51
C GLU A 511 11.66 16.23 2.82
N GLN A 512 12.32 16.53 3.93
CA GLN A 512 13.49 15.79 4.36
C GLN A 512 13.13 14.35 4.82
N ILE A 513 12.13 14.18 5.65
CA ILE A 513 11.70 12.81 6.03
C ILE A 513 11.19 12.01 4.82
N GLY A 514 10.62 12.68 3.83
CA GLY A 514 10.10 12.08 2.62
C GLY A 514 11.15 11.38 1.75
N GLU A 515 12.43 11.70 1.92
CA GLU A 515 13.53 11.05 1.21
C GLU A 515 14.05 9.78 1.91
N ILE A 516 13.77 9.59 3.21
CA ILE A 516 14.36 8.50 4.02
C ILE A 516 13.83 7.13 3.59
N ALA A 517 12.55 6.88 3.74
CA ALA A 517 11.96 5.56 3.46
C ALA A 517 12.14 5.12 1.98
N PRO A 518 11.94 5.99 0.98
CA PRO A 518 12.21 5.63 -0.41
C PRO A 518 13.66 5.20 -0.68
N LYS A 519 14.66 5.85 -0.06
CA LYS A 519 16.07 5.53 -0.26
C LYS A 519 16.50 4.22 0.41
N THR A 520 15.87 3.83 1.50
CA THR A 520 16.24 2.61 2.25
C THR A 520 15.87 1.31 1.54
N LEU A 521 14.98 1.35 0.55
CA LEU A 521 14.65 0.19 -0.27
C LEU A 521 15.58 0.01 -1.47
N ARG A 522 16.25 1.07 -1.90
CA ARG A 522 17.14 1.02 -3.06
C ARG A 522 18.49 0.42 -2.67
N LYS A 523 19.08 -0.42 -3.52
CA LYS A 523 20.47 -0.91 -3.44
C LYS A 523 20.82 -1.85 -2.26
N PHE A 524 19.87 -2.24 -1.44
CA PHE A 524 20.17 -3.12 -0.29
C PHE A 524 19.77 -4.59 -0.49
N GLY A 525 19.13 -4.91 -1.60
CA GLY A 525 18.76 -6.27 -1.93
C GLY A 525 17.61 -6.81 -1.10
N ILE A 526 16.88 -5.96 -0.41
CA ILE A 526 15.70 -6.30 0.36
C ILE A 526 14.45 -5.83 -0.36
N THR A 527 13.34 -6.46 -0.05
CA THR A 527 12.06 -6.07 -0.58
C THR A 527 11.18 -5.55 0.55
N GLU A 528 10.51 -4.49 0.28
CA GLU A 528 9.34 -4.09 1.00
C GLU A 528 8.23 -5.08 0.79
N GLY A 529 8.37 -5.81 -0.24
CA GLY A 529 7.43 -6.63 -0.93
C GLY A 529 6.25 -6.99 -0.09
N ASN A 530 5.44 -7.60 -0.40
CA ASN A 530 4.38 -8.29 0.28
C ASN A 530 3.95 -7.71 1.63
N ARG A 531 3.88 -6.39 1.72
CA ARG A 531 3.17 -5.71 2.78
C ARG A 531 3.85 -5.78 4.15
N GLN A 532 5.15 -5.63 4.13
CA GLN A 532 5.89 -5.37 5.36
C GLN A 532 6.19 -3.88 5.49
N THR A 533 6.28 -3.41 6.71
CA THR A 533 6.78 -2.07 6.92
C THR A 533 8.29 -2.07 7.11
N LEU A 534 8.97 -1.35 6.24
CA LEU A 534 10.40 -1.13 6.35
C LEU A 534 10.75 -0.35 7.62
N LEU A 535 9.90 0.57 8.02
CA LEU A 535 10.12 1.43 9.19
C LEU A 535 10.06 0.67 10.53
N LEU A 536 9.59 -0.57 10.52
CA LEU A 536 9.68 -1.47 11.67
C LEU A 536 11.11 -2.00 11.88
N GLY A 537 11.92 -2.03 10.82
CA GLY A 537 13.29 -2.50 10.80
C GLY A 537 13.47 -3.85 10.12
N MET A 538 14.73 -4.26 9.99
CA MET A 538 15.10 -5.51 9.35
C MET A 538 16.33 -6.12 10.03
N PHE A 539 16.53 -7.44 9.80
CA PHE A 539 17.65 -8.18 10.36
C PHE A 539 18.93 -8.00 9.57
N GLU A 540 20.05 -8.11 10.27
CA GLU A 540 21.38 -8.10 9.67
C GLU A 540 21.57 -9.25 8.70
N SER A 541 21.06 -10.44 9.07
CA SER A 541 21.06 -11.63 8.21
C SER A 541 20.41 -11.39 6.85
N GLN A 542 19.41 -10.50 6.75
CA GLN A 542 18.77 -10.13 5.50
C GLN A 542 19.68 -9.24 4.63
N LEU A 543 20.43 -8.34 5.23
CA LEU A 543 21.34 -7.45 4.50
C LEU A 543 22.52 -8.20 3.91
N VAL A 544 23.07 -9.17 4.66
CA VAL A 544 24.25 -9.93 4.20
C VAL A 544 23.91 -11.10 3.27
N ASN A 545 22.68 -11.63 3.33
CA ASN A 545 22.21 -12.70 2.46
C ASN A 545 20.75 -12.52 2.03
N PRO A 546 20.44 -11.49 1.23
CA PRO A 546 19.07 -11.19 0.83
C PRO A 546 18.40 -12.30 0.02
N ALA A 547 19.16 -13.06 -0.76
CA ALA A 547 18.62 -14.16 -1.58
C ALA A 547 17.89 -15.24 -0.77
N LYS A 548 18.34 -15.49 0.47
CA LYS A 548 17.70 -16.42 1.40
C LYS A 548 16.31 -15.97 1.81
N TRP A 549 16.05 -14.67 1.81
CA TRP A 549 14.83 -14.04 2.25
C TRP A 549 13.85 -13.74 1.11
N ARG A 550 14.09 -14.31 -0.06
CA ARG A 550 13.23 -14.19 -1.24
C ARG A 550 12.91 -12.76 -1.60
N VAL A 551 13.93 -12.05 -1.84
CA VAL A 551 13.81 -10.72 -2.43
C VAL A 551 13.15 -10.85 -3.80
N TYR A 552 12.15 -10.03 -4.05
CA TYR A 552 11.57 -9.89 -5.38
C TYR A 552 12.62 -9.29 -6.32
N PRO A 553 13.15 -10.01 -7.29
CA PRO A 553 14.23 -9.48 -8.13
C PRO A 553 13.83 -8.20 -8.86
N GLY A 554 12.59 -8.12 -9.31
CA GLY A 554 12.05 -6.98 -10.02
C GLY A 554 12.12 -5.64 -9.27
N PHE A 555 12.18 -5.65 -7.95
CA PHE A 555 12.28 -4.41 -7.17
C PHE A 555 13.65 -3.76 -7.27
N HIS A 556 14.71 -4.54 -7.19
CA HIS A 556 16.06 -3.98 -7.32
C HIS A 556 16.29 -3.39 -8.70
N GLU A 557 15.83 -4.10 -9.71
CA GLU A 557 16.02 -3.74 -11.11
C GLU A 557 15.18 -2.53 -11.50
N SER A 558 14.07 -2.33 -10.81
CA SER A 558 13.07 -1.32 -11.16
C SER A 558 13.09 -0.09 -10.28
N CYS A 559 13.83 -0.15 -9.16
CA CYS A 559 13.81 0.90 -8.16
C CYS A 559 15.01 1.81 -8.25
N GLY A 560 14.75 2.99 -8.74
CA GLY A 560 15.66 4.10 -8.67
C GLY A 560 16.69 4.19 -9.78
N PRO A 561 17.60 5.18 -9.65
CA PRO A 561 18.68 5.39 -10.57
C PRO A 561 19.61 4.18 -10.64
N PRO A 562 20.40 4.03 -11.72
CA PRO A 562 21.45 3.03 -11.79
C PRO A 562 22.38 3.11 -10.59
N GLY A 563 22.87 1.96 -10.12
CA GLY A 563 23.78 1.89 -8.98
C GLY A 563 24.07 0.45 -8.58
N GLU A 564 24.72 0.28 -7.46
CA GLU A 564 25.26 -0.99 -6.98
C GLU A 564 24.46 -1.53 -5.78
N LEU A 565 24.10 -2.79 -5.82
CA LEU A 565 23.60 -3.49 -4.65
C LEU A 565 24.69 -3.64 -3.58
N LEU A 566 24.29 -3.81 -2.33
CA LEU A 566 25.22 -3.94 -1.19
C LEU A 566 26.27 -5.04 -1.41
N GLN A 567 25.86 -6.19 -1.95
CA GLN A 567 26.77 -7.30 -2.26
C GLN A 567 27.73 -6.98 -3.43
N GLU A 568 27.23 -6.27 -4.45
CA GLU A 568 28.07 -5.81 -5.58
C GLU A 568 29.09 -4.77 -5.09
N TYR A 569 28.64 -3.81 -4.30
CA TYR A 569 29.51 -2.80 -3.70
C TYR A 569 30.61 -3.46 -2.89
N ALA A 570 30.28 -4.37 -1.96
CA ALA A 570 31.27 -5.07 -1.14
C ALA A 570 32.29 -5.88 -1.97
N LYS A 571 31.84 -6.51 -3.06
CA LYS A 571 32.71 -7.24 -3.98
C LYS A 571 33.67 -6.32 -4.72
N LYS A 572 33.18 -5.19 -5.24
CA LYS A 572 34.00 -4.18 -5.96
C LYS A 572 35.01 -3.55 -5.03
N GLU A 573 34.62 -3.17 -3.81
CA GLU A 573 35.53 -2.66 -2.78
C GLU A 573 36.68 -3.64 -2.50
N TRP A 574 36.35 -4.93 -2.35
CA TRP A 574 37.36 -5.97 -2.14
C TRP A 574 38.31 -6.10 -3.32
N ASN A 575 37.79 -6.03 -4.53
CA ASN A 575 38.55 -6.18 -5.76
C ASN A 575 39.26 -4.89 -6.20
N HIS A 576 39.06 -3.75 -5.51
CA HIS A 576 39.54 -2.41 -5.92
C HIS A 576 38.98 -1.98 -7.30
N GLU A 577 37.75 -2.36 -7.59
CA GLU A 577 37.05 -1.96 -8.82
C GLU A 577 36.35 -0.61 -8.65
N ALA A 578 36.20 0.13 -9.76
CA ALA A 578 35.53 1.41 -9.74
C ALA A 578 34.01 1.28 -9.48
N HIS A 579 33.49 2.15 -8.63
CA HIS A 579 32.06 2.25 -8.35
C HIS A 579 31.31 3.08 -9.38
N SER A 580 30.03 2.82 -9.55
CA SER A 580 29.17 3.53 -10.51
C SER A 580 27.74 3.71 -10.01
N GLY A 581 27.17 4.90 -10.26
CA GLY A 581 25.79 5.23 -9.88
C GLY A 581 25.63 5.37 -8.37
N GLU A 582 24.41 5.16 -7.87
CA GLU A 582 24.12 5.18 -6.43
C GLU A 582 24.81 4.01 -5.71
N THR A 583 25.39 4.28 -4.56
CA THR A 583 26.04 3.27 -3.74
C THR A 583 25.44 3.20 -2.33
N PRO A 584 25.46 2.04 -1.66
CA PRO A 584 24.93 1.90 -0.30
C PRO A 584 25.53 2.89 0.70
N PRO A 585 26.86 3.14 0.75
CA PRO A 585 27.44 4.15 1.65
C PRO A 585 26.93 5.56 1.42
N GLN A 586 26.73 5.96 0.15
CA GLN A 586 26.13 7.24 -0.19
C GLN A 586 24.70 7.34 0.35
N LEU A 587 23.87 6.35 0.06
CA LEU A 587 22.45 6.35 0.47
C LEU A 587 22.28 6.41 1.98
N ILE A 588 23.04 5.63 2.75
CA ILE A 588 22.96 5.69 4.22
C ILE A 588 23.47 7.01 4.79
N SER A 589 24.43 7.65 4.14
CA SER A 589 24.87 8.99 4.52
C SER A 589 23.78 10.04 4.26
N GLU A 590 23.12 9.96 3.11
CA GLU A 590 22.04 10.85 2.73
C GLU A 590 20.84 10.74 3.69
N ILE A 591 20.36 9.52 4.00
CA ILE A 591 19.20 9.35 4.90
C ILE A 591 19.49 9.88 6.31
N VAL A 592 20.70 9.70 6.83
CA VAL A 592 21.10 10.27 8.12
C VAL A 592 21.11 11.79 8.07
N GLN A 593 21.60 12.38 6.97
CA GLN A 593 21.60 13.82 6.78
C GLN A 593 20.16 14.37 6.68
N HIS A 594 19.30 13.71 5.93
CA HIS A 594 17.88 14.04 5.85
C HIS A 594 17.21 14.02 7.23
N GLY A 595 17.45 12.99 8.03
CA GLY A 595 16.94 12.91 9.40
C GLY A 595 17.38 14.07 10.28
N LYS A 596 18.66 14.42 10.25
CA LYS A 596 19.21 15.56 11.01
C LYS A 596 18.60 16.91 10.60
N ILE A 597 18.45 17.14 9.30
CA ILE A 597 17.86 18.38 8.79
C ILE A 597 16.38 18.45 9.20
N ALA A 598 15.65 17.36 9.07
CA ALA A 598 14.25 17.29 9.44
C ALA A 598 14.02 17.60 10.92
N VAL A 599 14.83 17.01 11.81
CA VAL A 599 14.77 17.29 13.26
C VAL A 599 15.09 18.78 13.54
N ALA A 600 16.14 19.31 12.92
CA ALA A 600 16.48 20.71 13.13
C ALA A 600 15.37 21.67 12.63
N ALA A 601 14.71 21.34 11.55
CA ALA A 601 13.62 22.13 10.98
C ALA A 601 12.37 22.09 11.86
N ILE A 602 11.91 20.89 12.27
CA ILE A 602 10.70 20.78 13.09
C ILE A 602 10.88 21.42 14.48
N GLU A 603 12.09 21.36 15.03
CA GLU A 603 12.41 22.03 16.30
C GLU A 603 12.37 23.56 16.21
N LYS A 604 12.81 24.13 15.09
CA LYS A 604 12.69 25.57 14.84
C LYS A 604 11.23 26.01 14.75
N ALA A 605 10.37 25.18 14.15
CA ALA A 605 8.95 25.50 14.01
C ALA A 605 8.17 25.37 15.33
N ALA A 606 8.56 24.43 16.20
CA ALA A 606 7.79 24.04 17.37
C ALA A 606 7.38 25.20 18.31
N PRO A 607 8.23 26.19 18.62
CA PRO A 607 7.85 27.31 19.52
C PRO A 607 6.74 28.18 18.95
N ALA A 608 6.56 28.26 17.64
CA ALA A 608 5.59 29.13 16.98
C ALA A 608 4.18 28.49 16.90
N VAL A 609 4.02 27.22 17.21
CA VAL A 609 2.76 26.49 17.06
C VAL A 609 1.73 26.93 18.08
N THR A 610 0.62 27.46 17.59
CA THR A 610 -0.49 27.94 18.43
C THR A 610 -1.75 27.08 18.30
N ASN A 611 -2.00 26.49 17.13
CA ASN A 611 -3.15 25.66 16.83
C ASN A 611 -2.76 24.21 16.63
N ASP A 612 -3.72 23.30 16.78
CA ASP A 612 -3.58 21.85 16.49
C ASP A 612 -2.30 21.22 17.06
N LYS A 613 -1.97 21.59 18.29
CA LYS A 613 -0.72 21.20 18.97
C LYS A 613 -0.56 19.69 19.10
N ASP A 614 -1.66 18.96 19.29
CA ASP A 614 -1.60 17.51 19.44
C ASP A 614 -1.17 16.85 18.13
N GLU A 615 -1.71 17.32 17.00
CA GLU A 615 -1.29 16.82 15.69
C GLU A 615 0.14 17.23 15.34
N PHE A 616 0.52 18.46 15.62
CA PHE A 616 1.91 18.90 15.45
C PHE A 616 2.89 18.06 16.29
N ASN A 617 2.54 17.72 17.53
CA ASN A 617 3.38 16.89 18.38
C ASN A 617 3.51 15.45 17.83
N ARG A 618 2.45 14.92 17.22
CA ARG A 618 2.52 13.63 16.51
C ARG A 618 3.42 13.69 15.29
N LEU A 619 3.29 14.73 14.47
CA LEU A 619 4.20 14.98 13.35
C LEU A 619 5.66 15.11 13.81
N LYS A 620 5.89 15.91 14.86
CA LYS A 620 7.23 16.06 15.45
C LYS A 620 7.79 14.72 15.90
N ASN A 621 6.98 13.89 16.56
CA ASN A 621 7.38 12.55 16.98
C ASN A 621 7.75 11.65 15.76
N ASP A 622 6.99 11.75 14.67
CA ASP A 622 7.29 10.99 13.45
C ASP A 622 8.62 11.42 12.83
N VAL A 623 8.93 12.71 12.85
CA VAL A 623 10.24 13.22 12.41
C VAL A 623 11.38 12.58 13.24
N TYR A 624 11.21 12.48 14.56
CA TYR A 624 12.18 11.76 15.41
C TYR A 624 12.24 10.28 15.10
N CYS A 625 11.09 9.63 14.83
CA CYS A 625 11.05 8.21 14.44
C CYS A 625 11.83 7.97 13.15
N TYR A 626 11.63 8.80 12.13
CA TYR A 626 12.40 8.71 10.87
C TYR A 626 13.90 8.90 11.11
N ASN A 627 14.28 9.85 11.95
CA ASN A 627 15.69 10.07 12.27
C ASN A 627 16.31 8.89 13.03
N ALA A 628 15.62 8.36 14.04
CA ALA A 628 16.07 7.18 14.78
C ALA A 628 16.21 5.97 13.84
N PHE A 629 15.23 5.72 12.98
CA PHE A 629 15.27 4.67 11.97
C PHE A 629 16.44 4.86 10.99
N ALA A 630 16.65 6.05 10.46
CA ALA A 630 17.75 6.34 9.54
C ALA A 630 19.12 6.04 10.15
N ASN A 631 19.32 6.43 11.40
CA ASN A 631 20.56 6.15 12.13
C ASN A 631 20.71 4.64 12.43
N CYS A 632 19.65 3.98 12.88
CA CYS A 632 19.63 2.53 13.12
C CYS A 632 20.02 1.76 11.84
N PHE A 633 19.36 2.07 10.72
CA PHE A 633 19.60 1.43 9.44
C PHE A 633 21.01 1.71 8.90
N SER A 634 21.49 2.95 9.01
CA SER A 634 22.85 3.32 8.61
C SER A 634 23.91 2.48 9.35
N GLU A 635 23.76 2.29 10.65
CA GLU A 635 24.72 1.50 11.43
C GLU A 635 24.63 0.00 11.08
N LYS A 636 23.43 -0.55 10.82
CA LYS A 636 23.28 -1.91 10.29
C LYS A 636 24.02 -2.11 8.96
N VAL A 637 23.83 -1.20 8.01
CA VAL A 637 24.50 -1.32 6.70
C VAL A 637 26.02 -1.23 6.83
N LYS A 638 26.55 -0.40 7.75
CA LYS A 638 28.01 -0.34 8.03
C LYS A 638 28.51 -1.68 8.58
N ALA A 639 27.75 -2.30 9.47
CA ALA A 639 28.09 -3.64 9.98
C ALA A 639 28.04 -4.67 8.85
N ALA A 640 26.98 -4.67 8.03
CA ALA A 640 26.81 -5.57 6.90
C ALA A 640 27.98 -5.48 5.89
N MET A 641 28.45 -4.29 5.59
CA MET A 641 29.63 -4.12 4.73
C MET A 641 30.90 -4.79 5.31
N LEU A 642 31.10 -4.69 6.62
CA LEU A 642 32.22 -5.34 7.29
C LEU A 642 32.08 -6.87 7.33
N VAL A 643 30.86 -7.36 7.57
CA VAL A 643 30.55 -8.80 7.53
C VAL A 643 30.73 -9.35 6.10
N LEU A 644 30.29 -8.64 5.09
CA LEU A 644 30.50 -9.01 3.68
C LEU A 644 31.98 -8.99 3.34
N ARG A 645 32.75 -8.02 3.83
CA ARG A 645 34.21 -8.00 3.68
C ARG A 645 34.87 -9.22 4.30
N TYR A 646 34.42 -9.66 5.48
CA TYR A 646 34.89 -10.90 6.12
C TYR A 646 34.72 -12.11 5.19
N SER A 647 33.67 -12.17 4.38
CA SER A 647 33.47 -13.28 3.44
C SER A 647 34.56 -13.40 2.38
N TYR A 648 35.32 -12.35 2.14
CA TYR A 648 36.48 -12.31 1.25
C TYR A 648 37.81 -12.40 1.98
N SER A 649 37.95 -11.66 3.08
CA SER A 649 39.20 -11.56 3.85
C SER A 649 39.49 -12.76 4.75
N ASN A 650 38.45 -13.42 5.26
CA ASN A 650 38.52 -14.39 6.36
C ASN A 650 39.20 -13.80 7.61
N ASP A 651 39.31 -12.49 7.75
CA ASP A 651 39.91 -11.81 8.89
C ASP A 651 38.85 -11.47 9.96
N ILE A 652 38.90 -12.15 11.10
CA ILE A 652 37.98 -11.92 12.23
C ILE A 652 38.00 -10.46 12.70
N ALA A 653 39.07 -9.70 12.44
CA ALA A 653 39.14 -8.29 12.77
C ALA A 653 38.07 -7.46 12.05
N ASP A 654 37.59 -7.89 10.89
CA ASP A 654 36.49 -7.22 10.19
C ASP A 654 35.18 -7.40 10.96
N LEU A 655 34.95 -8.59 11.53
CA LEU A 655 33.77 -8.86 12.41
C LEU A 655 33.84 -8.08 13.72
N ASP A 656 35.05 -7.99 14.33
CA ASP A 656 35.23 -7.19 15.54
C ASP A 656 34.91 -5.71 15.32
N LYS A 657 35.21 -5.17 14.12
CA LYS A 657 34.84 -3.80 13.75
C LYS A 657 33.33 -3.64 13.50
N ALA A 658 32.62 -4.71 13.12
CA ALA A 658 31.18 -4.67 12.90
C ALA A 658 30.36 -4.61 14.22
N VAL A 659 30.89 -5.18 15.31
CA VAL A 659 30.20 -5.21 16.62
C VAL A 659 29.75 -3.82 17.10
N PRO A 660 30.63 -2.77 17.19
CA PRO A 660 30.19 -1.47 17.67
C PRO A 660 29.12 -0.81 16.78
N HIS A 661 29.08 -1.12 15.50
CA HIS A 661 28.01 -0.64 14.63
C HIS A 661 26.68 -1.31 14.94
N LEU A 662 26.66 -2.61 15.19
CA LEU A 662 25.42 -3.30 15.60
C LEU A 662 24.95 -2.87 17.00
N GLU A 663 25.88 -2.65 17.94
CA GLU A 663 25.54 -2.09 19.25
C GLU A 663 24.89 -0.71 19.11
N LYS A 664 25.48 0.14 18.27
CA LYS A 664 24.94 1.47 18.01
C LYS A 664 23.60 1.44 17.28
N SER A 665 23.43 0.51 16.34
CA SER A 665 22.13 0.28 15.68
C SER A 665 21.05 -0.09 16.68
N LEU A 666 21.37 -0.98 17.64
CA LEU A 666 20.45 -1.39 18.69
C LEU A 666 20.04 -0.21 19.60
N GLU A 667 20.98 0.67 19.99
CA GLU A 667 20.68 1.88 20.76
C GLU A 667 19.66 2.77 20.05
N TYR A 668 19.82 2.99 18.73
CA TYR A 668 18.86 3.77 17.94
C TYR A 668 17.51 3.06 17.77
N TYR A 669 17.51 1.73 17.74
CA TYR A 669 16.25 0.97 17.72
C TYR A 669 15.50 1.07 19.06
N GLU A 670 16.23 1.04 20.20
CA GLU A 670 15.65 1.30 21.52
C GLU A 670 15.04 2.69 21.64
N GLU A 671 15.68 3.70 21.01
CA GLU A 671 15.12 5.04 20.89
C GLU A 671 13.80 5.02 20.10
N LEU A 672 13.78 4.32 18.97
CA LEU A 672 12.59 4.15 18.14
C LEU A 672 11.45 3.45 18.92
N VAL A 673 11.76 2.44 19.71
CA VAL A 673 10.81 1.78 20.63
C VAL A 673 10.20 2.79 21.62
N LYS A 674 11.03 3.64 22.22
CA LYS A 674 10.56 4.69 23.16
C LYS A 674 9.61 5.68 22.51
N LEU A 675 9.91 6.10 21.26
CA LEU A 675 9.11 7.05 20.49
C LEU A 675 7.76 6.46 20.03
N THR A 676 7.71 5.15 19.79
CA THR A 676 6.56 4.51 19.12
C THR A 676 5.58 3.81 20.05
N LYS A 677 6.06 3.26 21.20
CA LYS A 677 5.25 2.43 22.12
C LYS A 677 3.94 3.07 22.60
N ASP A 678 3.94 4.39 22.80
CA ASP A 678 2.78 5.16 23.27
C ASP A 678 2.11 5.96 22.15
N SER A 679 2.68 5.92 20.93
CA SER A 679 2.23 6.72 19.78
C SER A 679 1.44 5.88 18.78
N TYR A 680 1.72 4.57 18.67
CA TYR A 680 1.15 3.71 17.65
C TYR A 680 0.59 2.41 18.20
N LEU A 681 -0.54 1.96 17.63
CA LEU A 681 -1.16 0.67 17.94
C LEU A 681 -0.41 -0.48 17.28
N TYR A 682 0.14 -0.25 16.09
CA TYR A 682 0.88 -1.20 15.28
C TYR A 682 1.76 -0.44 14.28
N ALA A 683 2.75 -1.13 13.74
CA ALA A 683 3.63 -0.58 12.70
C ALA A 683 3.09 -0.78 11.28
N ASN A 684 2.24 -1.78 11.05
CA ASN A 684 1.78 -2.13 9.70
C ASN A 684 0.35 -2.69 9.72
N SER A 685 -0.58 -2.00 9.09
CA SER A 685 -1.97 -2.43 8.94
C SER A 685 -2.13 -3.60 7.93
N MET A 686 -1.12 -3.84 7.09
CA MET A 686 -1.17 -4.84 6.03
C MET A 686 -0.63 -6.21 6.45
N GLN A 687 -0.22 -6.37 7.69
CA GLN A 687 0.23 -7.63 8.22
C GLN A 687 -0.93 -8.63 8.24
N THR A 688 -0.85 -9.64 7.42
CA THR A 688 -1.84 -10.72 7.36
C THR A 688 -1.31 -11.96 8.08
N ALA A 689 -2.20 -12.89 8.41
CA ALA A 689 -1.83 -14.17 9.02
C ALA A 689 -0.84 -14.97 8.15
N GLN A 690 -0.89 -14.80 6.81
CA GLN A 690 -0.03 -15.49 5.86
C GLN A 690 1.24 -14.72 5.53
N ARG A 691 1.30 -13.42 5.84
CA ARG A 691 2.40 -12.52 5.49
C ARG A 691 2.93 -11.86 6.73
N ARG A 692 3.62 -12.64 7.53
CA ARG A 692 4.17 -12.19 8.77
C ARG A 692 5.53 -11.53 8.59
N ILE A 693 5.85 -10.65 9.48
CA ILE A 693 7.24 -10.29 9.73
C ILE A 693 7.95 -11.54 10.28
N PRO A 694 9.30 -11.68 10.12
CA PRO A 694 10.04 -12.92 10.42
C PRO A 694 9.69 -13.54 11.75
N ILE A 695 9.28 -12.73 12.68
CA ILE A 695 8.97 -13.06 14.05
C ILE A 695 7.48 -12.89 14.27
N GLY A 696 6.69 -13.49 13.41
CA GLY A 696 5.26 -13.47 13.57
C GLY A 696 4.85 -14.07 14.89
N GLY A 697 4.06 -13.37 15.70
CA GLY A 697 3.36 -13.99 16.82
C GLY A 697 2.35 -15.03 16.32
N ASP A 698 1.81 -15.80 17.23
CA ASP A 698 0.87 -16.89 16.94
C ASP A 698 -0.40 -16.44 16.21
N ASP A 699 -0.76 -15.16 16.32
CA ASP A 699 -1.93 -14.56 15.70
C ASP A 699 -1.67 -14.00 14.29
N GLY A 700 -0.40 -13.83 13.88
CA GLY A 700 -0.02 -13.26 12.59
C GLY A 700 -0.40 -11.79 12.40
N PHE A 701 -0.85 -11.11 13.46
CA PHE A 701 -1.28 -9.71 13.40
C PHE A 701 -0.12 -8.71 13.48
N ASN A 702 -0.49 -7.46 13.35
CA ASN A 702 0.42 -6.33 13.33
C ASN A 702 1.39 -6.34 14.50
N LYS A 703 2.66 -6.11 14.20
CA LYS A 703 3.72 -6.08 15.18
C LYS A 703 4.13 -4.65 15.51
N THR A 704 4.66 -4.50 16.71
CA THR A 704 5.21 -3.25 17.20
C THR A 704 6.73 -3.34 17.30
N TRP A 705 7.39 -2.21 17.34
CA TRP A 705 8.85 -2.14 17.55
C TRP A 705 9.27 -2.78 18.89
N THR A 706 8.42 -2.67 19.91
CA THR A 706 8.66 -3.30 21.22
C THR A 706 8.72 -4.82 21.12
N GLU A 707 7.86 -5.44 20.32
CA GLU A 707 7.83 -6.89 20.12
C GLU A 707 9.06 -7.40 19.35
N LEU A 708 9.60 -6.57 18.46
CA LEU A 708 10.78 -6.93 17.68
C LEU A 708 12.12 -6.72 18.41
N LEU A 709 12.19 -5.85 19.40
CA LEU A 709 13.42 -5.53 20.12
C LEU A 709 14.18 -6.76 20.64
N PRO A 710 13.54 -7.75 21.33
CA PRO A 710 14.24 -8.93 21.82
C PRO A 710 14.92 -9.76 20.73
N HIS A 711 14.42 -9.69 19.51
CA HIS A 711 15.00 -10.43 18.38
C HIS A 711 16.26 -9.75 17.84
N TYR A 712 16.32 -8.43 17.85
CA TYR A 712 17.54 -7.68 17.51
C TYR A 712 18.61 -7.83 18.60
N GLU A 713 18.21 -7.84 19.87
CA GLU A 713 19.12 -8.15 20.99
C GLU A 713 19.73 -9.55 20.84
N ARG A 714 18.91 -10.54 20.46
CA ARG A 714 19.34 -11.92 20.22
C ARG A 714 20.28 -12.03 19.02
N GLU A 715 19.99 -11.33 17.91
CA GLU A 715 20.84 -11.29 16.73
C GLU A 715 22.24 -10.78 17.09
N LEU A 716 22.33 -9.67 17.82
CA LEU A 716 23.62 -9.13 18.31
C LEU A 716 24.33 -10.10 19.26
N ALA A 717 23.62 -10.73 20.17
CA ALA A 717 24.18 -11.70 21.10
C ALA A 717 24.74 -12.92 20.36
N ASN A 718 24.01 -13.44 19.36
CA ASN A 718 24.46 -14.53 18.50
C ASN A 718 25.74 -14.14 17.74
N PHE A 719 25.75 -12.95 17.14
CA PHE A 719 26.91 -12.44 16.41
C PHE A 719 28.18 -12.42 17.29
N LYS A 720 28.09 -11.83 18.47
CA LYS A 720 29.19 -11.79 19.42
C LYS A 720 29.67 -13.20 19.86
N ARG A 721 28.71 -14.08 20.10
CA ARG A 721 29.00 -15.49 20.45
C ARG A 721 29.75 -16.19 19.32
N ASN A 722 29.26 -16.04 18.09
CA ASN A 722 29.86 -16.73 16.94
C ASN A 722 31.25 -16.20 16.61
N ILE A 723 31.51 -14.88 16.79
CA ILE A 723 32.88 -14.32 16.71
C ILE A 723 33.79 -14.96 17.77
N SER A 724 33.31 -15.12 19.02
CA SER A 724 34.11 -15.79 20.10
C SER A 724 34.45 -17.22 19.71
N LEU A 725 33.48 -17.97 19.15
CA LEU A 725 33.72 -19.34 18.68
C LEU A 725 34.75 -19.41 17.55
N LEU A 726 34.71 -18.46 16.62
CA LEU A 726 35.73 -18.35 15.54
C LEU A 726 37.13 -18.10 16.12
N LYS A 727 37.25 -17.21 17.08
CA LYS A 727 38.53 -16.95 17.80
C LYS A 727 39.05 -18.15 18.55
N ASP A 728 38.17 -18.87 19.23
CA ASP A 728 38.54 -20.09 19.96
C ASP A 728 38.98 -21.21 19.01
N ALA A 729 38.28 -21.38 17.87
CA ALA A 729 38.68 -22.31 16.83
C ALA A 729 40.04 -21.98 16.23
N LYS A 730 40.31 -20.71 15.93
CA LYS A 730 41.60 -20.23 15.44
C LYS A 730 42.74 -20.49 16.43
N ASN A 731 42.44 -20.44 17.72
CA ASN A 731 43.40 -20.70 18.81
C ASN A 731 43.49 -22.16 19.21
N GLY A 732 42.87 -23.07 18.47
CA GLY A 732 42.92 -24.52 18.74
C GLY A 732 42.09 -24.98 19.94
N LYS A 733 41.22 -24.11 20.46
CA LYS A 733 40.32 -24.43 21.57
C LYS A 733 38.99 -24.90 21.00
N ILE A 734 38.84 -26.23 20.88
CA ILE A 734 37.57 -26.86 20.49
C ILE A 734 36.78 -27.15 21.77
N THR A 735 35.82 -26.33 22.08
CA THR A 735 34.82 -26.58 23.12
C THR A 735 33.52 -27.07 22.48
N GLN A 736 33.38 -28.38 22.29
CA GLN A 736 32.06 -28.96 22.04
C GLN A 736 31.28 -28.99 23.37
N LYS A 737 30.35 -28.09 23.52
CA LYS A 737 29.34 -28.15 24.58
C LYS A 737 28.44 -29.35 24.31
N ALA A 738 28.35 -30.29 25.26
CA ALA A 738 27.42 -31.41 25.16
C ALA A 738 25.98 -30.85 25.09
N VAL A 739 25.33 -31.02 23.97
CA VAL A 739 23.95 -30.57 23.76
C VAL A 739 23.01 -31.75 23.93
N ALA A 740 22.01 -31.59 24.79
CA ALA A 740 21.03 -32.64 25.07
C ALA A 740 19.94 -32.66 23.94
N PRO A 741 19.44 -33.85 23.58
CA PRO A 741 18.30 -33.98 22.70
C PRO A 741 17.06 -33.26 23.22
N TRP A 742 16.25 -32.72 22.32
CA TRP A 742 15.01 -32.07 22.69
C TRP A 742 13.97 -33.06 23.23
N LYS A 743 13.13 -32.57 24.14
CA LYS A 743 12.07 -33.35 24.76
C LYS A 743 10.91 -33.58 23.81
N ILE A 744 10.63 -34.82 23.46
CA ILE A 744 9.55 -35.21 22.58
C ILE A 744 8.20 -34.93 23.21
N ALA A 745 7.27 -34.39 22.46
CA ALA A 745 5.86 -34.27 22.81
C ALA A 745 5.02 -35.40 22.23
N ASN A 746 4.05 -35.87 22.98
CA ASN A 746 3.06 -36.83 22.48
C ASN A 746 1.92 -36.08 21.80
N VAL A 747 1.68 -36.44 20.55
CA VAL A 747 0.66 -35.85 19.69
C VAL A 747 -0.09 -36.99 19.00
N THR A 748 -1.42 -36.88 18.90
CA THR A 748 -2.24 -37.81 18.15
C THR A 748 -2.42 -37.31 16.73
N MET A 749 -1.83 -37.99 15.75
CA MET A 749 -2.02 -37.66 14.34
C MET A 749 -3.40 -38.07 13.86
N LEU A 750 -4.13 -37.15 13.25
CA LEU A 750 -5.45 -37.36 12.62
C LEU A 750 -5.27 -37.59 11.10
N THR A 751 -4.40 -36.81 10.47
CA THR A 751 -4.05 -36.94 9.04
C THR A 751 -2.63 -36.39 8.82
N PRO A 752 -1.78 -37.00 7.99
CA PRO A 752 -1.97 -38.34 7.44
C PRO A 752 -1.76 -39.45 8.49
N LYS A 753 -2.31 -40.62 8.22
CA LYS A 753 -1.93 -41.86 8.95
C LYS A 753 -0.62 -42.39 8.36
N ALA A 754 0.42 -41.56 8.35
CA ALA A 754 1.68 -41.85 7.72
C ALA A 754 2.62 -42.65 8.64
N ALA A 755 3.54 -43.37 8.05
CA ALA A 755 4.64 -44.02 8.77
C ALA A 755 5.54 -42.96 9.43
N THR A 756 6.12 -43.30 10.54
CA THR A 756 7.12 -42.46 11.21
C THR A 756 8.53 -43.00 10.97
N TYR A 757 9.52 -42.11 10.96
CA TYR A 757 10.94 -42.51 10.88
C TYR A 757 11.71 -41.96 12.07
N ALA A 758 12.77 -42.65 12.44
CA ALA A 758 13.68 -42.17 13.49
C ALA A 758 14.60 -41.10 12.89
N VAL A 759 14.68 -39.96 13.55
CA VAL A 759 15.64 -38.89 13.17
C VAL A 759 17.04 -39.28 13.72
N LYS A 760 17.74 -40.08 12.93
CA LYS A 760 19.09 -40.53 13.21
C LYS A 760 19.87 -40.84 11.94
N GLU A 761 21.17 -40.87 12.04
CA GLU A 761 22.07 -41.23 10.96
C GLU A 761 21.72 -42.61 10.38
N GLY A 762 21.84 -42.77 9.05
CA GLY A 762 21.46 -43.99 8.32
C GLY A 762 19.97 -44.11 7.96
N THR A 763 19.10 -43.21 8.41
CA THR A 763 17.67 -43.24 8.08
C THR A 763 17.43 -42.62 6.70
N LYS A 764 16.67 -43.27 5.85
CA LYS A 764 16.24 -42.80 4.53
C LYS A 764 14.88 -42.13 4.64
N VAL A 765 14.86 -40.83 4.72
CA VAL A 765 13.64 -40.05 5.05
C VAL A 765 12.53 -40.12 3.98
N TYR A 766 12.90 -40.29 2.70
CA TYR A 766 12.01 -40.53 1.57
C TYR A 766 12.10 -41.96 1.02
N GLY A 767 12.75 -42.89 1.75
CA GLY A 767 12.96 -44.29 1.33
C GLY A 767 14.00 -44.48 0.25
N THR A 768 14.69 -43.45 -0.19
CA THR A 768 15.72 -43.50 -1.25
C THR A 768 17.12 -43.33 -0.69
N ASP A 769 18.13 -43.84 -1.35
CA ASP A 769 19.53 -43.73 -0.92
C ASP A 769 20.01 -42.29 -0.88
N ILE A 770 19.55 -41.42 -1.77
CA ILE A 770 19.90 -39.99 -1.77
C ILE A 770 19.33 -39.25 -0.56
N SER A 771 18.27 -39.77 0.07
CA SER A 771 17.61 -39.22 1.23
C SER A 771 18.11 -39.75 2.56
N GLU A 772 19.26 -40.48 2.58
CA GLU A 772 19.87 -41.00 3.78
C GLU A 772 20.47 -39.88 4.64
N LEU A 773 20.12 -39.84 5.91
CA LEU A 773 20.67 -38.91 6.90
C LEU A 773 22.14 -39.28 7.20
N VAL A 774 23.05 -38.41 6.83
CA VAL A 774 24.50 -38.58 7.03
C VAL A 774 24.95 -37.94 8.33
N LYS A 775 24.41 -36.78 8.67
CA LYS A 775 24.66 -36.05 9.92
C LYS A 775 23.37 -35.49 10.48
N VAL A 776 23.20 -35.56 11.78
CA VAL A 776 22.02 -35.05 12.49
C VAL A 776 22.46 -34.30 13.77
N ALA A 777 21.95 -33.07 13.94
CA ALA A 777 22.21 -32.29 15.13
C ALA A 777 21.82 -33.06 16.40
N PRO A 778 22.60 -32.97 17.48
CA PRO A 778 22.32 -33.69 18.71
C PRO A 778 20.93 -33.48 19.27
N GLU A 779 20.40 -32.28 19.16
CA GLU A 779 19.06 -31.87 19.59
C GLU A 779 17.97 -32.70 18.93
N LEU A 780 18.14 -33.10 17.69
CA LEU A 780 17.17 -33.77 16.85
C LEU A 780 17.15 -35.29 16.96
N LYS A 781 18.19 -35.91 17.56
CA LYS A 781 18.45 -37.36 17.51
C LYS A 781 17.36 -38.27 18.09
N ASN A 782 16.47 -37.79 18.90
CA ASN A 782 15.39 -38.59 19.48
C ASN A 782 14.05 -38.35 18.84
N LEU A 783 13.97 -37.47 17.87
CA LEU A 783 12.72 -37.09 17.24
C LEU A 783 12.16 -38.21 16.35
N LYS A 784 10.83 -38.25 16.24
CA LYS A 784 10.10 -39.18 15.37
C LYS A 784 9.53 -38.37 14.22
N GLY A 785 10.21 -38.37 13.09
CA GLY A 785 9.75 -37.72 11.88
C GLY A 785 8.53 -38.40 11.28
N ILE A 786 7.73 -37.64 10.56
CA ILE A 786 6.56 -38.11 9.83
C ILE A 786 6.94 -38.26 8.37
N SER A 787 6.71 -39.45 7.82
CA SER A 787 7.10 -39.79 6.45
C SER A 787 6.05 -39.25 5.46
N PHE A 788 6.53 -38.59 4.43
CA PHE A 788 5.70 -38.14 3.30
C PHE A 788 6.25 -38.71 2.00
N VAL A 789 5.40 -38.82 1.00
CA VAL A 789 5.81 -39.18 -0.35
C VAL A 789 6.30 -37.91 -1.06
N GLU A 790 7.46 -37.99 -1.65
CA GLU A 790 8.15 -36.89 -2.31
C GLU A 790 7.31 -36.24 -3.41
N ASP A 791 6.73 -37.06 -4.30
CA ASP A 791 5.88 -36.58 -5.39
C ASP A 791 4.61 -35.89 -4.87
N GLN A 792 4.06 -36.37 -3.77
CA GLN A 792 2.90 -35.75 -3.13
C GLN A 792 3.24 -34.36 -2.56
N GLN A 793 4.38 -34.22 -1.90
CA GLN A 793 4.82 -32.91 -1.41
C GLN A 793 5.03 -31.90 -2.55
N ASN A 794 5.55 -32.37 -3.69
CA ASN A 794 5.79 -31.52 -4.85
C ASN A 794 4.51 -31.08 -5.58
N THR A 795 3.47 -31.94 -5.57
CA THR A 795 2.22 -31.69 -6.32
C THR A 795 1.10 -31.11 -5.47
N GLU A 796 0.94 -31.61 -4.24
CA GLU A 796 -0.17 -31.26 -3.34
C GLU A 796 0.28 -30.40 -2.14
N GLY A 797 1.57 -30.42 -1.80
CA GLY A 797 2.12 -29.84 -0.58
C GLY A 797 2.02 -30.79 0.61
N THR A 798 2.19 -30.23 1.83
CA THR A 798 2.18 -31.02 3.08
C THR A 798 1.07 -30.53 3.99
N THR A 799 0.13 -31.41 4.33
CA THR A 799 -0.95 -31.11 5.28
C THR A 799 -0.93 -32.08 6.45
N LEU A 800 -0.96 -31.52 7.66
CA LEU A 800 -0.99 -32.22 8.92
C LEU A 800 -2.23 -31.82 9.71
N LYS A 801 -2.99 -32.82 10.21
CA LYS A 801 -4.04 -32.62 11.23
C LYS A 801 -3.68 -33.46 12.43
N PHE A 802 -3.73 -32.88 13.60
CA PHE A 802 -3.31 -33.55 14.84
C PHE A 802 -4.03 -32.95 16.05
N LYS A 803 -3.98 -33.71 17.16
CA LYS A 803 -4.52 -33.28 18.45
C LYS A 803 -3.45 -33.40 19.52
N ASN A 804 -3.32 -32.38 20.33
CA ASN A 804 -2.39 -32.30 21.45
C ASN A 804 -3.09 -31.79 22.72
N ASP A 805 -2.71 -32.34 23.86
CA ASP A 805 -3.30 -32.00 25.15
C ASP A 805 -2.60 -30.81 25.84
N LYS A 806 -1.42 -30.46 25.36
CA LYS A 806 -0.58 -29.36 25.85
C LYS A 806 0.02 -28.62 24.67
N GLU A 807 0.53 -27.42 24.91
CA GLU A 807 1.29 -26.69 23.91
C GLU A 807 2.47 -27.51 23.39
N VAL A 808 2.65 -27.50 22.08
CA VAL A 808 3.71 -28.22 21.38
C VAL A 808 4.36 -27.35 20.31
N LYS A 809 5.60 -27.68 19.97
CA LYS A 809 6.26 -27.14 18.77
C LYS A 809 6.49 -28.27 17.79
N LEU A 810 6.06 -28.06 16.55
CA LEU A 810 6.41 -28.92 15.43
C LEU A 810 7.76 -28.50 14.88
N VAL A 811 8.65 -29.46 14.69
CA VAL A 811 9.99 -29.24 14.15
C VAL A 811 9.97 -29.55 12.66
N VAL A 812 10.32 -28.56 11.85
CA VAL A 812 10.32 -28.64 10.38
C VAL A 812 11.71 -28.34 9.84
N GLY A 813 12.18 -29.21 8.96
CA GLY A 813 13.47 -29.09 8.28
C GLY A 813 13.32 -28.61 6.87
N TYR A 814 13.86 -27.44 6.54
CA TYR A 814 13.85 -26.87 5.21
C TYR A 814 15.21 -27.04 4.54
N PHE A 815 15.18 -27.49 3.30
CA PHE A 815 16.39 -27.60 2.49
C PHE A 815 16.89 -26.22 2.09
N ASN A 816 18.17 -25.96 2.28
CA ASN A 816 18.82 -24.71 1.89
C ASN A 816 19.09 -24.71 0.39
N SER A 817 18.02 -24.51 -0.40
CA SER A 817 18.04 -24.51 -1.85
C SER A 817 16.87 -23.71 -2.41
N ASP A 818 17.12 -23.01 -3.50
CA ASP A 818 16.15 -22.22 -4.27
C ASP A 818 15.45 -23.02 -5.40
N GLN A 819 15.84 -24.30 -5.59
CA GLN A 819 15.22 -25.15 -6.60
C GLN A 819 13.73 -25.36 -6.27
N LYS A 820 12.85 -25.24 -7.28
CA LYS A 820 11.39 -25.36 -7.16
C LYS A 820 10.88 -26.66 -6.50
N ARG A 821 11.69 -27.72 -6.51
CA ARG A 821 11.36 -28.99 -5.86
C ARG A 821 11.44 -28.95 -4.34
N PHE A 822 12.03 -27.93 -3.74
CA PHE A 822 12.13 -27.76 -2.30
C PHE A 822 11.20 -26.64 -1.85
N LEU A 823 10.49 -26.91 -0.76
CA LEU A 823 9.70 -25.87 -0.11
C LEU A 823 10.62 -24.85 0.52
N LEU A 824 10.36 -23.61 0.23
CA LEU A 824 11.12 -22.52 0.84
C LEU A 824 10.63 -22.25 2.27
N PRO A 825 11.54 -21.91 3.20
CA PRO A 825 11.16 -21.62 4.57
C PRO A 825 10.29 -20.38 4.69
N PRO A 826 9.61 -20.18 5.81
CA PRO A 826 8.97 -18.90 6.14
C PRO A 826 9.97 -17.76 5.97
N SER A 827 9.52 -16.68 5.38
CA SER A 827 10.35 -15.50 5.15
C SER A 827 9.54 -14.24 5.45
N LEU A 828 10.19 -13.08 5.42
CA LEU A 828 9.51 -11.79 5.50
C LEU A 828 8.46 -11.61 4.41
N GLU A 829 8.76 -12.13 3.22
CA GLU A 829 7.81 -12.25 2.14
C GLU A 829 7.17 -13.63 2.17
N THR A 830 6.04 -13.72 2.78
CA THR A 830 5.29 -14.95 2.72
C THR A 830 4.50 -15.02 1.43
N ASN A 831 4.74 -16.07 0.67
CA ASN A 831 3.80 -16.50 -0.33
C ASN A 831 2.44 -16.76 0.36
N ALA A 832 1.35 -16.26 -0.22
CA ALA A 832 0.00 -16.48 0.31
C ALA A 832 -0.39 -17.96 0.42
N ALA A 833 0.31 -18.86 -0.29
CA ALA A 833 0.17 -20.31 -0.19
C ALA A 833 1.10 -20.95 0.84
N GLY A 834 1.90 -20.15 1.58
CA GLY A 834 2.94 -20.67 2.48
C GLY A 834 2.53 -20.66 3.95
N ASN A 835 3.38 -21.00 4.72
CA ASN A 835 3.62 -21.22 6.13
C ASN A 835 2.88 -20.28 7.09
N GLU A 836 1.64 -20.56 7.40
CA GLU A 836 0.78 -19.68 8.18
C GLU A 836 1.19 -19.54 9.65
N MET A 837 1.92 -20.52 10.21
CA MET A 837 2.24 -20.55 11.64
C MET A 837 3.73 -20.65 11.96
N GLY A 838 4.59 -20.70 10.93
CA GLY A 838 6.03 -20.83 11.11
C GLY A 838 6.72 -19.51 11.43
N GLU A 839 7.78 -19.57 12.19
CA GLU A 839 8.67 -18.44 12.36
C GLU A 839 9.69 -18.41 11.21
N ALA A 840 10.00 -17.23 10.72
CA ALA A 840 10.99 -17.05 9.65
C ALA A 840 12.43 -17.22 10.18
N GLU A 841 12.63 -17.12 11.48
CA GLU A 841 13.94 -17.36 12.10
C GLU A 841 14.35 -18.82 11.98
N VAL A 842 15.58 -19.01 11.57
CA VAL A 842 16.24 -20.32 11.65
C VAL A 842 16.60 -20.62 13.09
N ILE A 843 16.11 -21.73 13.61
CA ILE A 843 16.40 -22.16 14.98
C ILE A 843 17.73 -22.90 15.06
N LEU A 844 17.93 -23.85 14.15
CA LEU A 844 19.23 -24.51 13.98
C LEU A 844 19.64 -24.41 12.52
N ALA A 845 20.66 -23.62 12.23
CA ALA A 845 21.22 -23.56 10.89
C ALA A 845 22.12 -24.77 10.65
N ASN A 846 22.17 -25.24 9.39
CA ASN A 846 23.02 -26.33 8.95
C ASN A 846 22.94 -27.57 9.86
N ALA A 847 21.73 -27.95 10.27
CA ALA A 847 21.45 -28.89 11.33
C ALA A 847 21.49 -30.36 10.86
N MET A 848 21.35 -30.64 9.59
CA MET A 848 21.31 -31.98 9.03
C MET A 848 21.89 -32.00 7.63
N ASN A 849 22.62 -33.09 7.33
CA ASN A 849 23.08 -33.42 5.98
C ASN A 849 22.46 -34.73 5.53
N LEU A 850 21.97 -34.74 4.31
CA LEU A 850 21.51 -35.89 3.59
C LEU A 850 22.51 -36.20 2.45
N LYS A 851 22.56 -37.46 1.99
CA LYS A 851 23.64 -37.96 1.12
C LYS A 851 23.82 -37.15 -0.17
N GLU A 852 22.71 -36.84 -0.87
CA GLU A 852 22.74 -36.12 -2.15
C GLU A 852 21.71 -35.01 -2.21
N LEU A 853 21.24 -34.54 -1.05
CA LEU A 853 20.30 -33.44 -0.93
C LEU A 853 20.98 -32.25 -0.26
N PRO A 854 20.47 -31.02 -0.47
CA PRO A 854 20.97 -29.84 0.22
C PRO A 854 20.89 -29.98 1.73
N ARG A 855 21.77 -29.27 2.45
CA ARG A 855 21.72 -29.18 3.91
C ARG A 855 20.37 -28.67 4.40
N VAL A 856 20.06 -28.96 5.65
CA VAL A 856 18.75 -28.66 6.21
C VAL A 856 18.88 -27.67 7.37
N ASN A 857 18.10 -26.64 7.33
CA ASN A 857 17.86 -25.69 8.41
C ASN A 857 16.55 -26.01 9.12
N ILE A 858 16.52 -25.79 10.44
CA ILE A 858 15.36 -26.12 11.26
C ILE A 858 14.59 -24.86 11.65
N HIS A 859 13.29 -24.94 11.48
CA HIS A 859 12.31 -23.98 11.96
C HIS A 859 11.30 -24.68 12.89
N THR A 860 10.55 -23.93 13.67
CA THR A 860 9.52 -24.46 14.55
C THR A 860 8.18 -23.77 14.32
N TYR A 861 7.10 -24.51 14.62
CA TYR A 861 5.73 -24.06 14.55
C TYR A 861 5.04 -24.30 15.88
N SER A 862 4.53 -23.28 16.54
CA SER A 862 3.92 -23.37 17.87
C SER A 862 2.41 -23.62 17.77
N PHE A 863 1.90 -24.55 18.55
CA PHE A 863 0.47 -24.90 18.60
C PHE A 863 -0.02 -25.01 20.03
N LYS A 864 -1.13 -24.34 20.32
CA LYS A 864 -1.85 -24.48 21.60
C LYS A 864 -2.50 -25.86 21.71
N ALA A 865 -2.88 -26.28 22.92
CA ALA A 865 -3.64 -27.50 23.13
C ALA A 865 -4.95 -27.48 22.33
N GLY A 866 -5.32 -28.62 21.72
CA GLY A 866 -6.52 -28.75 20.92
C GLY A 866 -6.32 -29.58 19.65
N GLU A 867 -7.28 -29.47 18.74
CA GLU A 867 -7.16 -29.99 17.38
C GLU A 867 -6.56 -28.89 16.50
N ASN A 868 -5.46 -29.22 15.82
CA ASN A 868 -4.68 -28.29 15.04
C ASN A 868 -4.49 -28.82 13.62
N GLN A 869 -4.33 -27.91 12.67
CA GLN A 869 -4.00 -28.19 11.30
C GLN A 869 -2.86 -27.29 10.85
N LEU A 870 -1.90 -27.85 10.12
CA LEU A 870 -0.88 -27.11 9.38
C LEU A 870 -0.89 -27.56 7.93
N THR A 871 -0.93 -26.60 7.02
CA THR A 871 -0.76 -26.82 5.59
C THR A 871 0.44 -26.04 5.10
N LEU A 872 1.41 -26.73 4.54
CA LEU A 872 2.62 -26.16 3.94
C LEU A 872 2.47 -26.19 2.41
N GLY A 873 3.10 -25.24 1.75
CA GLY A 873 3.12 -25.14 0.28
C GLY A 873 3.75 -26.34 -0.42
N LYS A 874 3.73 -26.33 -1.75
CA LYS A 874 4.34 -27.37 -2.59
C LYS A 874 5.86 -27.32 -2.51
N GLY A 875 6.46 -28.49 -2.42
CA GLY A 875 7.90 -28.72 -2.35
C GLY A 875 8.30 -29.63 -1.18
N ARG A 876 9.47 -30.23 -1.31
CA ARG A 876 10.03 -31.15 -0.30
C ARG A 876 10.37 -30.39 0.98
N VAL A 877 9.99 -30.97 2.10
CA VAL A 877 10.26 -30.48 3.44
C VAL A 877 10.27 -31.67 4.41
N LEU A 878 11.11 -31.62 5.44
CA LEU A 878 11.16 -32.65 6.44
C LEU A 878 10.27 -32.31 7.63
N ILE A 879 9.38 -33.24 7.99
CA ILE A 879 8.60 -33.14 9.22
C ILE A 879 9.29 -34.00 10.26
N LEU A 880 9.97 -33.35 11.22
CA LEU A 880 10.86 -34.03 12.16
C LEU A 880 10.17 -34.47 13.47
N GLY A 881 8.89 -34.09 13.64
CA GLY A 881 8.09 -34.44 14.80
C GLY A 881 7.84 -33.31 15.76
N PHE A 882 7.32 -33.65 16.94
CA PHE A 882 6.83 -32.66 17.92
C PHE A 882 7.69 -32.66 19.17
N ILE A 883 7.96 -31.47 19.71
CA ILE A 883 8.64 -31.24 20.98
C ILE A 883 7.72 -30.48 21.95
N ASP A 884 8.08 -30.54 23.24
CA ASP A 884 7.37 -29.82 24.32
C ASP A 884 7.32 -28.32 23.98
N GLY A 885 6.15 -27.68 24.09
CA GLY A 885 5.97 -26.27 23.82
C GLY A 885 6.87 -25.35 24.64
N ASN A 886 7.19 -25.79 25.89
CA ASN A 886 8.09 -25.09 26.80
C ASN A 886 9.56 -25.47 26.61
N GLN A 887 9.92 -26.23 25.57
CA GLN A 887 11.31 -26.56 25.28
C GLN A 887 12.13 -25.27 25.12
N LYS A 888 13.11 -25.09 25.98
CA LYS A 888 14.10 -24.03 25.85
C LYS A 888 14.96 -24.34 24.62
N ILE A 889 14.95 -23.49 23.67
CA ILE A 889 15.68 -23.61 22.40
C ILE A 889 16.80 -22.56 22.40
N GLU A 890 18.02 -22.98 22.13
CA GLU A 890 19.14 -22.09 21.81
C GLU A 890 19.29 -22.06 20.29
N THR A 891 19.16 -20.90 19.69
CA THR A 891 19.42 -20.70 18.26
C THR A 891 20.92 -20.79 18.01
N ARG A 892 21.34 -21.60 17.04
CA ARG A 892 22.75 -21.73 16.69
C ARG A 892 22.97 -22.30 15.30
N ASP A 893 24.15 -22.12 14.76
CA ASP A 893 24.64 -22.89 13.63
C ASP A 893 25.27 -24.21 14.14
N VAL A 894 24.84 -25.33 13.55
CA VAL A 894 25.40 -26.65 13.84
C VAL A 894 26.66 -26.90 13.02
N GLY A 895 26.82 -26.19 11.90
CA GLY A 895 28.05 -26.23 11.10
C GLY A 895 28.18 -27.43 10.17
N TYR A 896 27.11 -28.15 9.87
CA TYR A 896 27.18 -29.26 8.92
C TYR A 896 27.09 -28.73 7.48
N ILE A 897 28.25 -28.50 6.86
CA ILE A 897 28.37 -27.96 5.51
C ILE A 897 28.38 -29.10 4.48
N GLY A 898 27.73 -28.94 3.33
CA GLY A 898 27.80 -29.85 2.20
C GLY A 898 29.12 -29.77 1.45
N LYS A 899 29.40 -30.78 0.62
CA LYS A 899 30.73 -31.03 0.05
C LYS A 899 31.24 -29.94 -0.92
N ASP A 900 30.38 -29.09 -1.46
CA ASP A 900 30.74 -28.06 -2.47
C ASP A 900 30.07 -26.70 -2.19
N GLU A 901 29.57 -26.47 -0.98
CA GLU A 901 28.87 -25.25 -0.65
C GLU A 901 29.78 -24.24 0.04
N LYS A 902 29.80 -22.98 -0.47
CA LYS A 902 30.32 -21.87 0.29
C LYS A 902 29.30 -21.47 1.36
N GLU A 903 29.76 -21.38 2.59
CA GLU A 903 28.93 -20.89 3.69
C GLU A 903 28.62 -19.41 3.50
N ALA A 904 27.34 -19.05 3.46
CA ALA A 904 26.93 -17.65 3.47
C ALA A 904 27.14 -17.07 4.86
N VAL A 905 27.61 -15.83 4.97
CA VAL A 905 27.99 -15.20 6.24
C VAL A 905 26.83 -14.90 7.21
N ASP A 906 25.60 -15.10 6.77
CA ASP A 906 24.40 -14.91 7.60
C ASP A 906 24.31 -15.86 8.81
N TRP A 907 25.03 -17.01 8.79
CA TRP A 907 25.13 -17.92 9.92
C TRP A 907 25.69 -17.25 11.19
N LEU A 908 26.48 -16.18 11.04
CA LEU A 908 27.01 -15.40 12.17
C LEU A 908 25.91 -14.84 13.08
N PHE A 909 24.68 -14.77 12.62
CA PHE A 909 23.55 -14.17 13.33
C PHE A 909 22.60 -15.20 13.97
N TYR A 910 22.89 -16.48 13.83
CA TYR A 910 22.04 -17.57 14.38
C TYR A 910 22.61 -18.24 15.61
#